data_2332308483a0d1aebe3bdb44eb0dec21
#
_entry.id   2332308483a0d1aebe3bdb44eb0dec21
#
_cell.length_a   1.000
_cell.length_b   1.000
_cell.length_c   1.000
_cell.angle_alpha   90.00
_cell.angle_beta   90.00
_cell.angle_gamma   90.00
#
_symmetry.space_group_name_H-M   'P 1'
#
loop_
_entity.id
_entity.type
_entity.pdbx_description
1 polymer ?
#
loop_
_entity_poly.entity_id
_entity_poly.type
_entity_poly.pdbx_seq_one_letter_code
_entity_poly.pdbx_strand_id
1 'polypeptide(L)'
;MGKAETLTFGVQNMSCASCVGRVEKALNALDGIGEARVNLAAETVRVTAHPALDAGELDTALAQAGYPARKTTHRLRLSNMTCASCLGRVERALLAVSGVLSATVNLTSEEARVEILEDADLLPALRDAAAKAGYPASVDTPEAGTPDAATRKEAEAIHLKRMTLLAAALTLPVFVLEMGGHLVPAFHHWIAATIGIETSWLIQFILTTLVLTWPGRHFYSNGLPALAKGAPDMNSLVALGSGAAWLYSVTALFAPGLLPEGSRVVYFEAAAVIVTLILLGRYLEARAKGRTGAAIAKLMGLRATSARVERDGAVIELPLEKIETGDIIYLRPGEKIATDGIVIEGRSYVDESMITGEPVPVEKTGGAALVGGTVNGTGSLTYRATKVGGDTVLAQIIRMVEEAQGAKLPIQALVNRITLWFVPAVIAVALVTFGLWLAFGPSLSHALVAAVAVLIIACPCAMGLATPTSIMVGTGRAAQLGVLFRQGDALQSLQGVKTVALDKTGTLTKGTPELTDLVLMDDLTEDEVLPLIGAVEARSEHPIAQAILRRAEAAGPVPREVSDFQSHTGYGVSALVAGRRVTLGADRLMTREGIDLGNAQRISADLAKDGKTPLFAAIDGKLAAVIAVADPIKPGTPEAIARLHDLNLEVAMITGDNRGTAEAIAAQLGIDRVVAEVLPDGKVAAIDDLRKGDNRIAYVGDGINDAPA
;
A
#
# COMPACT_ATOMS: atom_id res chain seq x y z
N MET A 1 -4.41 8.32 -44.04
CA MET A 1 -4.47 6.88 -43.73
C MET A 1 -3.29 6.57 -42.81
N GLY A 2 -3.51 6.34 -41.51
CA GLY A 2 -2.46 5.98 -40.55
C GLY A 2 -1.89 4.62 -40.90
N LYS A 3 -0.60 4.39 -40.67
CA LYS A 3 0.05 3.10 -40.86
C LYS A 3 -0.63 2.10 -39.91
N ALA A 4 -1.07 0.96 -40.42
CA ALA A 4 -1.55 -0.14 -39.61
C ALA A 4 -0.40 -0.63 -38.71
N GLU A 5 -0.62 -0.69 -37.41
CA GLU A 5 0.33 -1.22 -36.44
C GLU A 5 0.02 -2.71 -36.21
N THR A 6 1.07 -3.50 -36.10
CA THR A 6 0.95 -4.92 -35.79
C THR A 6 1.41 -5.15 -34.36
N LEU A 7 0.50 -5.63 -33.51
CA LEU A 7 0.77 -5.99 -32.12
C LEU A 7 0.81 -7.51 -31.99
N THR A 8 1.83 -8.06 -31.32
CA THR A 8 1.90 -9.48 -30.98
C THR A 8 1.99 -9.60 -29.46
N PHE A 9 1.13 -10.43 -28.86
CA PHE A 9 1.09 -10.60 -27.41
C PHE A 9 0.63 -12.00 -27.00
N GLY A 10 0.97 -12.42 -25.78
CA GLY A 10 0.63 -13.72 -25.21
C GLY A 10 -0.83 -13.79 -24.74
N VAL A 11 -1.45 -14.97 -24.86
CA VAL A 11 -2.82 -15.25 -24.40
C VAL A 11 -2.82 -16.54 -23.59
N GLN A 12 -3.58 -16.58 -22.49
CA GLN A 12 -3.67 -17.73 -21.59
C GLN A 12 -4.80 -18.67 -21.98
N ASN A 13 -4.73 -19.91 -21.46
CA ASN A 13 -5.79 -20.93 -21.52
C ASN A 13 -6.07 -21.51 -22.94
N MET A 14 -5.18 -21.32 -23.92
CA MET A 14 -5.34 -21.89 -25.24
C MET A 14 -4.77 -23.31 -25.30
N SER A 15 -5.63 -24.33 -25.45
CA SER A 15 -5.21 -25.73 -25.44
C SER A 15 -5.58 -26.51 -26.71
N CYS A 16 -6.40 -25.95 -27.63
CA CYS A 16 -6.90 -26.67 -28.81
C CYS A 16 -7.29 -25.74 -29.97
N ALA A 17 -7.46 -26.29 -31.15
CA ALA A 17 -7.83 -25.55 -32.36
C ALA A 17 -9.18 -24.80 -32.24
N SER A 18 -10.13 -25.29 -31.44
CA SER A 18 -11.39 -24.57 -31.22
C SER A 18 -11.21 -23.31 -30.37
N CYS A 19 -10.17 -23.27 -29.49
CA CYS A 19 -9.78 -22.08 -28.76
C CYS A 19 -9.30 -20.98 -29.70
N VAL A 20 -8.49 -21.33 -30.71
CA VAL A 20 -8.02 -20.43 -31.75
C VAL A 20 -9.18 -19.67 -32.40
N GLY A 21 -10.19 -20.41 -32.89
CA GLY A 21 -11.33 -19.81 -33.59
C GLY A 21 -12.17 -18.89 -32.66
N ARG A 22 -12.25 -19.17 -31.37
CA ARG A 22 -12.95 -18.30 -30.41
C ARG A 22 -12.19 -17.00 -30.13
N VAL A 23 -10.88 -17.09 -29.96
CA VAL A 23 -10.01 -15.92 -29.75
C VAL A 23 -10.03 -15.03 -30.99
N GLU A 24 -9.85 -15.61 -32.21
CA GLU A 24 -9.92 -14.87 -33.46
C GLU A 24 -11.29 -14.21 -33.68
N LYS A 25 -12.38 -14.93 -33.38
CA LYS A 25 -13.73 -14.38 -33.46
C LYS A 25 -13.97 -13.22 -32.47
N ALA A 26 -13.49 -13.35 -31.25
CA ALA A 26 -13.64 -12.29 -30.20
C ALA A 26 -12.89 -11.03 -30.60
N LEU A 27 -11.68 -11.17 -31.15
CA LEU A 27 -10.86 -10.04 -31.57
C LEU A 27 -11.38 -9.41 -32.87
N ASN A 28 -11.71 -10.20 -33.87
CA ASN A 28 -12.23 -9.67 -35.14
C ASN A 28 -13.63 -9.04 -35.04
N ALA A 29 -14.30 -9.17 -33.87
CA ALA A 29 -15.55 -8.49 -33.58
C ALA A 29 -15.36 -7.06 -33.06
N LEU A 30 -14.13 -6.65 -32.72
CA LEU A 30 -13.80 -5.32 -32.25
C LEU A 30 -13.60 -4.33 -33.40
N ASP A 31 -14.16 -3.16 -33.30
CA ASP A 31 -13.99 -2.08 -34.27
C ASP A 31 -12.52 -1.64 -34.34
N GLY A 32 -11.95 -1.53 -35.54
CA GLY A 32 -10.56 -1.11 -35.74
C GLY A 32 -9.54 -2.24 -35.87
N ILE A 33 -9.94 -3.51 -35.71
CA ILE A 33 -9.10 -4.66 -36.01
C ILE A 33 -9.23 -5.02 -37.50
N GLY A 34 -8.10 -5.01 -38.18
CA GLY A 34 -8.04 -5.47 -39.60
C GLY A 34 -7.97 -6.99 -39.71
N GLU A 35 -7.14 -7.64 -38.92
CA GLU A 35 -6.98 -9.10 -38.91
C GLU A 35 -6.35 -9.53 -37.55
N ALA A 36 -6.91 -10.57 -36.94
CA ALA A 36 -6.33 -11.27 -35.79
C ALA A 36 -5.94 -12.69 -36.19
N ARG A 37 -4.69 -13.08 -35.93
CA ARG A 37 -4.16 -14.44 -36.16
C ARG A 37 -3.58 -15.01 -34.89
N VAL A 38 -4.00 -16.23 -34.58
CA VAL A 38 -3.58 -16.95 -33.36
C VAL A 38 -2.53 -18.00 -33.69
N ASN A 39 -1.45 -18.03 -32.93
CA ASN A 39 -0.47 -19.13 -32.97
C ASN A 39 -0.65 -19.97 -31.68
N LEU A 40 -1.26 -21.14 -31.85
CA LEU A 40 -1.54 -22.04 -30.73
C LEU A 40 -0.24 -22.60 -30.08
N ALA A 41 0.78 -22.88 -30.90
CA ALA A 41 2.02 -23.48 -30.42
C ALA A 41 2.86 -22.50 -29.57
N ALA A 42 2.81 -21.22 -29.88
CA ALA A 42 3.47 -20.15 -29.13
C ALA A 42 2.54 -19.50 -28.10
N GLU A 43 1.26 -19.87 -28.07
CA GLU A 43 0.20 -19.21 -27.28
C GLU A 43 0.18 -17.68 -27.46
N THR A 44 0.40 -17.20 -28.67
CA THR A 44 0.41 -15.78 -29.02
C THR A 44 -0.65 -15.43 -30.05
N VAL A 45 -1.06 -14.18 -30.00
CA VAL A 45 -1.97 -13.57 -30.97
C VAL A 45 -1.26 -12.42 -31.65
N ARG A 46 -1.37 -12.35 -32.98
CA ARG A 46 -0.94 -11.21 -33.78
C ARG A 46 -2.17 -10.47 -34.29
N VAL A 47 -2.29 -9.20 -33.93
CA VAL A 47 -3.38 -8.31 -34.30
C VAL A 47 -2.83 -7.19 -35.18
N THR A 48 -3.44 -6.98 -36.35
CA THR A 48 -3.19 -5.80 -37.17
C THR A 48 -4.32 -4.81 -36.93
N ALA A 49 -3.98 -3.65 -36.34
CA ALA A 49 -4.95 -2.66 -35.89
C ALA A 49 -4.69 -1.28 -36.52
N HIS A 50 -5.73 -0.48 -36.67
CA HIS A 50 -5.59 0.94 -36.95
C HIS A 50 -5.19 1.69 -35.69
N PRO A 51 -4.47 2.83 -35.77
CA PRO A 51 -3.75 3.48 -34.65
C PRO A 51 -4.61 4.04 -33.51
N ALA A 52 -5.84 3.59 -33.34
CA ALA A 52 -6.76 4.00 -32.27
C ALA A 52 -7.26 2.85 -31.40
N LEU A 53 -6.68 1.63 -31.51
CA LEU A 53 -7.18 0.50 -30.74
C LEU A 53 -6.72 0.58 -29.26
N ASP A 54 -7.68 0.58 -28.34
CA ASP A 54 -7.42 0.55 -26.90
C ASP A 54 -7.03 -0.89 -26.49
N ALA A 55 -5.83 -1.04 -25.91
CA ALA A 55 -5.37 -2.31 -25.38
C ALA A 55 -6.31 -2.86 -24.29
N GLY A 56 -7.03 -2.00 -23.57
CA GLY A 56 -8.03 -2.37 -22.56
C GLY A 56 -9.26 -3.04 -23.20
N GLU A 57 -9.69 -2.62 -24.38
CA GLU A 57 -10.78 -3.28 -25.13
C GLU A 57 -10.38 -4.67 -25.58
N LEU A 58 -9.13 -4.83 -26.06
CA LEU A 58 -8.56 -6.15 -26.42
C LEU A 58 -8.56 -7.10 -25.21
N ASP A 59 -8.02 -6.64 -24.08
CA ASP A 59 -7.94 -7.44 -22.85
C ASP A 59 -9.33 -7.84 -22.34
N THR A 60 -10.28 -6.90 -22.37
CA THR A 60 -11.66 -7.15 -21.96
C THR A 60 -12.36 -8.17 -22.82
N ALA A 61 -12.23 -8.07 -24.14
CA ALA A 61 -12.85 -9.00 -25.08
C ALA A 61 -12.28 -10.42 -24.95
N LEU A 62 -10.96 -10.53 -24.76
CA LEU A 62 -10.29 -11.80 -24.52
C LEU A 62 -10.68 -12.43 -23.18
N ALA A 63 -10.75 -11.64 -22.12
CA ALA A 63 -11.17 -12.10 -20.80
C ALA A 63 -12.63 -12.61 -20.81
N GLN A 64 -13.55 -11.89 -21.48
CA GLN A 64 -14.95 -12.32 -21.66
C GLN A 64 -15.06 -13.62 -22.48
N ALA A 65 -14.16 -13.82 -23.43
CA ALA A 65 -14.10 -15.07 -24.20
C ALA A 65 -13.47 -16.24 -23.42
N GLY A 66 -12.93 -16.01 -22.21
CA GLY A 66 -12.27 -17.01 -21.36
C GLY A 66 -10.77 -17.19 -21.63
N TYR A 67 -10.16 -16.30 -22.41
CA TYR A 67 -8.76 -16.35 -22.83
C TYR A 67 -8.05 -15.04 -22.51
N PRO A 68 -7.79 -14.72 -21.22
CA PRO A 68 -7.19 -13.43 -20.84
C PRO A 68 -5.81 -13.25 -21.47
N ALA A 69 -5.48 -12.01 -21.84
CA ALA A 69 -4.15 -11.66 -22.31
C ALA A 69 -3.10 -11.84 -21.21
N ARG A 70 -1.89 -12.26 -21.58
CA ARG A 70 -0.75 -12.19 -20.65
C ARG A 70 -0.30 -10.76 -20.52
N LYS A 71 0.04 -10.36 -19.28
CA LYS A 71 0.41 -9.00 -18.94
C LYS A 71 1.77 -8.96 -18.28
N THR A 72 2.55 -7.97 -18.62
CA THR A 72 3.86 -7.72 -18.00
C THR A 72 3.90 -6.29 -17.48
N THR A 73 4.48 -6.10 -16.29
CA THR A 73 4.64 -4.78 -15.69
C THR A 73 6.10 -4.34 -15.79
N HIS A 74 6.33 -3.19 -16.44
CA HIS A 74 7.63 -2.55 -16.47
C HIS A 74 7.70 -1.37 -15.51
N ARG A 75 8.85 -1.23 -14.83
CA ARG A 75 9.18 -0.04 -14.05
C ARG A 75 10.13 0.83 -14.85
N LEU A 76 9.74 2.05 -15.09
CA LEU A 76 10.53 3.06 -15.78
C LEU A 76 10.90 4.17 -14.81
N ARG A 77 12.16 4.51 -14.72
CA ARG A 77 12.63 5.65 -13.97
C ARG A 77 12.50 6.90 -14.83
N LEU A 78 11.88 7.93 -14.30
CA LEU A 78 11.64 9.19 -14.98
C LEU A 78 12.55 10.29 -14.43
N SER A 79 13.02 11.17 -15.31
CA SER A 79 13.83 12.32 -14.92
C SER A 79 13.04 13.62 -15.11
N ASN A 80 13.42 14.67 -14.35
CA ASN A 80 12.85 16.03 -14.46
C ASN A 80 11.38 16.18 -14.01
N MET A 81 10.85 15.27 -13.21
CA MET A 81 9.50 15.43 -12.65
C MET A 81 9.53 16.32 -11.41
N THR A 82 8.87 17.47 -11.48
CA THR A 82 8.95 18.49 -10.42
C THR A 82 7.61 18.88 -9.83
N CYS A 83 6.49 18.47 -10.42
CA CYS A 83 5.16 18.88 -9.96
C CYS A 83 4.06 17.92 -10.42
N ALA A 84 2.87 18.05 -9.81
CA ALA A 84 1.72 17.19 -10.10
C ALA A 84 1.23 17.29 -11.56
N SER A 85 1.39 18.42 -12.23
CA SER A 85 1.02 18.54 -13.65
C SER A 85 1.92 17.72 -14.57
N CYS A 86 3.18 17.50 -14.19
CA CYS A 86 4.12 16.65 -14.92
C CYS A 86 3.64 15.20 -14.95
N LEU A 87 3.12 14.72 -13.82
CA LEU A 87 2.62 13.37 -13.63
C LEU A 87 1.53 12.99 -14.65
N GLY A 88 0.44 13.78 -14.71
CA GLY A 88 -0.65 13.52 -15.64
C GLY A 88 -0.26 13.66 -17.12
N ARG A 89 0.84 14.37 -17.43
CA ARG A 89 1.37 14.50 -18.78
C ARG A 89 2.12 13.25 -19.21
N VAL A 90 2.97 12.71 -18.33
CA VAL A 90 3.71 11.46 -18.57
C VAL A 90 2.74 10.29 -18.68
N GLU A 91 1.78 10.17 -17.74
CA GLU A 91 0.77 9.09 -17.81
C GLU A 91 0.03 9.09 -19.15
N ARG A 92 -0.46 10.24 -19.60
CA ARG A 92 -1.14 10.33 -20.91
C ARG A 92 -0.23 9.97 -22.07
N ALA A 93 1.04 10.34 -22.02
CA ALA A 93 1.99 10.00 -23.07
C ALA A 93 2.30 8.51 -23.12
N LEU A 94 2.40 7.85 -21.95
CA LEU A 94 2.61 6.41 -21.85
C LEU A 94 1.36 5.62 -22.26
N LEU A 95 0.17 6.05 -21.82
CA LEU A 95 -1.11 5.44 -22.23
C LEU A 95 -1.41 5.57 -23.74
N ALA A 96 -0.83 6.57 -24.42
CA ALA A 96 -0.98 6.73 -25.86
C ALA A 96 -0.13 5.75 -26.69
N VAL A 97 0.73 4.94 -26.04
CA VAL A 97 1.51 3.90 -26.73
C VAL A 97 0.64 2.66 -26.90
N SER A 98 0.47 2.20 -28.14
CA SER A 98 -0.33 1.00 -28.45
C SER A 98 0.19 -0.21 -27.70
N GLY A 99 -0.69 -0.95 -27.01
CA GLY A 99 -0.35 -2.13 -26.19
C GLY A 99 -0.14 -1.83 -24.71
N VAL A 100 -0.26 -0.58 -24.26
CA VAL A 100 -0.25 -0.20 -22.85
C VAL A 100 -1.66 -0.32 -22.30
N LEU A 101 -1.80 -1.10 -21.21
CA LEU A 101 -3.05 -1.31 -20.49
C LEU A 101 -3.24 -0.27 -19.38
N SER A 102 -2.20 -0.02 -18.61
CA SER A 102 -2.22 0.99 -17.56
C SER A 102 -0.86 1.65 -17.40
N ALA A 103 -0.86 2.91 -16.99
CA ALA A 103 0.36 3.64 -16.63
C ALA A 103 0.10 4.46 -15.37
N THR A 104 0.88 4.22 -14.34
CA THR A 104 0.82 4.93 -13.07
C THR A 104 2.18 5.55 -12.80
N VAL A 105 2.21 6.85 -12.58
CA VAL A 105 3.43 7.59 -12.32
C VAL A 105 3.45 8.07 -10.88
N ASN A 106 4.57 7.84 -10.20
CA ASN A 106 4.79 8.29 -8.84
C ASN A 106 5.82 9.44 -8.84
N LEU A 107 5.39 10.60 -8.38
CA LEU A 107 6.26 11.78 -8.28
C LEU A 107 7.33 11.62 -7.20
N THR A 108 7.06 10.84 -6.16
CA THR A 108 7.93 10.70 -5.00
C THR A 108 9.08 9.73 -5.24
N SER A 109 8.81 8.63 -5.95
CA SER A 109 9.85 7.67 -6.37
C SER A 109 10.47 8.04 -7.72
N GLU A 110 9.86 8.98 -8.48
CA GLU A 110 10.21 9.31 -9.86
C GLU A 110 10.13 8.11 -10.80
N GLU A 111 9.15 7.23 -10.55
CA GLU A 111 8.96 6.00 -11.31
C GLU A 111 7.60 5.98 -12.00
N ALA A 112 7.58 5.39 -13.21
CA ALA A 112 6.36 4.96 -13.86
C ALA A 112 6.25 3.45 -13.81
N ARG A 113 5.12 2.95 -13.35
CA ARG A 113 4.71 1.55 -13.48
C ARG A 113 3.78 1.46 -14.68
N VAL A 114 4.19 0.69 -15.68
CA VAL A 114 3.45 0.53 -16.93
C VAL A 114 3.12 -0.93 -17.13
N GLU A 115 1.84 -1.25 -17.16
CA GLU A 115 1.34 -2.58 -17.48
C GLU A 115 1.08 -2.66 -18.98
N ILE A 116 1.70 -3.62 -19.64
CA ILE A 116 1.62 -3.84 -21.07
C ILE A 116 1.18 -5.27 -21.38
N LEU A 117 0.71 -5.50 -22.59
CA LEU A 117 0.53 -6.85 -23.12
C LEU A 117 1.91 -7.52 -23.22
N GLU A 118 2.04 -8.76 -22.70
CA GLU A 118 3.28 -9.53 -22.69
C GLU A 118 3.72 -9.85 -24.14
N ASP A 119 5.02 -9.97 -24.37
CA ASP A 119 5.68 -10.21 -25.66
C ASP A 119 5.65 -9.00 -26.63
N ALA A 120 5.07 -7.88 -26.25
CA ALA A 120 5.20 -6.65 -27.02
C ALA A 120 6.49 -5.91 -26.60
N ASP A 121 7.48 -5.80 -27.50
CA ASP A 121 8.68 -5.00 -27.25
C ASP A 121 8.35 -3.49 -27.31
N LEU A 122 7.70 -3.01 -26.27
CA LEU A 122 7.24 -1.61 -26.16
C LEU A 122 8.21 -0.71 -25.40
N LEU A 123 9.28 -1.24 -24.81
CA LEU A 123 10.24 -0.46 -24.02
C LEU A 123 10.85 0.73 -24.79
N PRO A 124 11.29 0.59 -26.07
CA PRO A 124 11.77 1.72 -26.83
C PRO A 124 10.70 2.79 -27.08
N ALA A 125 9.46 2.36 -27.39
CA ALA A 125 8.34 3.28 -27.63
C ALA A 125 7.91 4.02 -26.37
N LEU A 126 7.91 3.36 -25.22
CA LEU A 126 7.61 3.96 -23.90
C LEU A 126 8.66 5.02 -23.53
N ARG A 127 9.95 4.74 -23.75
CA ARG A 127 11.03 5.69 -23.51
C ARG A 127 10.92 6.92 -24.41
N ASP A 128 10.62 6.71 -25.69
CA ASP A 128 10.45 7.78 -26.67
C ASP A 128 9.21 8.64 -26.35
N ALA A 129 8.09 8.03 -25.96
CA ALA A 129 6.89 8.75 -25.54
C ALA A 129 7.14 9.61 -24.31
N ALA A 130 7.82 9.08 -23.29
CA ALA A 130 8.18 9.83 -22.10
C ALA A 130 9.16 10.98 -22.41
N ALA A 131 10.16 10.74 -23.26
CA ALA A 131 11.12 11.76 -23.69
C ALA A 131 10.45 12.88 -24.51
N LYS A 132 9.54 12.54 -25.43
CA LYS A 132 8.74 13.54 -26.18
C LYS A 132 7.85 14.38 -25.28
N ALA A 133 7.35 13.80 -24.19
CA ALA A 133 6.61 14.55 -23.16
C ALA A 133 7.52 15.49 -22.34
N GLY A 134 8.85 15.38 -22.45
CA GLY A 134 9.83 16.18 -21.71
C GLY A 134 10.42 15.49 -20.47
N TYR A 135 10.15 14.19 -20.28
CA TYR A 135 10.54 13.44 -19.09
C TYR A 135 11.28 12.14 -19.51
N PRO A 136 12.59 12.21 -19.78
CA PRO A 136 13.35 11.04 -20.22
C PRO A 136 13.19 9.87 -19.25
N ALA A 137 12.94 8.67 -19.82
CA ALA A 137 12.75 7.43 -19.08
C ALA A 137 13.93 6.48 -19.27
N SER A 138 14.34 5.79 -18.18
CA SER A 138 15.28 4.67 -18.20
C SER A 138 14.61 3.44 -17.59
N VAL A 139 15.00 2.24 -18.06
CA VAL A 139 14.53 0.98 -17.46
C VAL A 139 15.29 0.78 -16.15
N ASP A 140 14.57 0.47 -15.09
CA ASP A 140 15.18 0.13 -13.81
C ASP A 140 15.60 -1.35 -13.86
N THR A 141 16.80 -1.60 -14.39
CA THR A 141 17.46 -2.90 -14.22
C THR A 141 18.18 -2.86 -12.88
N PRO A 142 18.01 -3.86 -12.01
CA PRO A 142 18.79 -3.95 -10.77
C PRO A 142 20.24 -4.32 -11.10
N GLU A 143 21.01 -3.36 -11.60
CA GLU A 143 22.46 -3.51 -11.68
C GLU A 143 23.07 -3.23 -10.30
N ALA A 144 23.90 -4.15 -9.84
CA ALA A 144 24.71 -4.00 -8.64
C ALA A 144 25.59 -2.75 -8.76
N GLY A 145 25.21 -1.67 -8.05
CA GLY A 145 25.97 -0.41 -8.02
C GLY A 145 25.19 0.89 -8.22
N THR A 146 23.89 0.85 -8.56
CA THR A 146 23.08 2.07 -8.60
C THR A 146 22.78 2.57 -7.17
N PRO A 147 23.04 3.87 -6.88
CA PRO A 147 22.74 4.43 -5.56
C PRO A 147 21.26 4.23 -5.21
N ASP A 148 21.00 3.76 -3.99
CA ASP A 148 19.67 3.57 -3.44
C ASP A 148 18.82 4.87 -3.57
N ALA A 149 17.52 4.74 -3.71
CA ALA A 149 16.58 5.86 -3.83
C ALA A 149 16.73 6.87 -2.67
N ALA A 150 17.05 6.39 -1.48
CA ALA A 150 17.32 7.22 -0.31
C ALA A 150 18.58 8.08 -0.50
N THR A 151 19.67 7.50 -0.97
CA THR A 151 20.96 8.20 -1.22
C THR A 151 20.81 9.27 -2.30
N ARG A 152 19.99 9.03 -3.34
CA ARG A 152 19.72 10.02 -4.39
C ARG A 152 18.91 11.19 -3.88
N LYS A 153 17.85 10.95 -3.09
CA LYS A 153 17.05 12.00 -2.47
C LYS A 153 17.86 12.85 -1.51
N GLU A 154 18.78 12.25 -0.79
CA GLU A 154 19.69 12.99 0.07
C GLU A 154 20.66 13.86 -0.75
N ALA A 155 21.21 13.33 -1.84
CA ALA A 155 22.06 14.08 -2.76
C ALA A 155 21.29 15.26 -3.40
N GLU A 156 20.03 15.06 -3.80
CA GLU A 156 19.15 16.13 -4.32
C GLU A 156 18.90 17.22 -3.27
N ALA A 157 18.57 16.82 -2.02
CA ALA A 157 18.37 17.77 -0.93
C ALA A 157 19.64 18.59 -0.64
N ILE A 158 20.81 17.96 -0.67
CA ILE A 158 22.12 18.63 -0.50
C ILE A 158 22.37 19.60 -1.67
N HIS A 159 22.08 19.17 -2.91
CA HIS A 159 22.22 20.03 -4.08
C HIS A 159 21.29 21.26 -3.99
N LEU A 160 20.01 21.07 -3.70
CA LEU A 160 19.04 22.15 -3.51
C LEU A 160 19.45 23.09 -2.38
N LYS A 161 19.97 22.56 -1.25
CA LYS A 161 20.52 23.36 -0.15
C LYS A 161 21.63 24.29 -0.65
N ARG A 162 22.60 23.73 -1.41
CA ARG A 162 23.73 24.52 -1.95
C ARG A 162 23.24 25.60 -2.90
N MET A 163 22.29 25.28 -3.80
CA MET A 163 21.73 26.26 -4.74
C MET A 163 20.93 27.35 -4.02
N THR A 164 20.15 26.98 -2.99
CA THR A 164 19.41 27.94 -2.15
C THR A 164 20.36 28.90 -1.41
N LEU A 165 21.41 28.38 -0.80
CA LEU A 165 22.39 29.20 -0.09
C LEU A 165 23.14 30.13 -1.04
N LEU A 166 23.50 29.66 -2.23
CA LEU A 166 24.13 30.50 -3.28
C LEU A 166 23.17 31.61 -3.74
N ALA A 167 21.92 31.25 -4.05
CA ALA A 167 20.90 32.21 -4.42
C ALA A 167 20.69 33.25 -3.31
N ALA A 168 20.57 32.84 -2.06
CA ALA A 168 20.41 33.72 -0.91
C ALA A 168 21.61 34.66 -0.73
N ALA A 169 22.84 34.18 -0.89
CA ALA A 169 24.06 34.98 -0.80
C ALA A 169 24.16 36.07 -1.89
N LEU A 170 23.68 35.74 -3.11
CA LEU A 170 23.65 36.70 -4.22
C LEU A 170 22.44 37.66 -4.11
N THR A 171 21.30 37.20 -3.59
CA THR A 171 20.08 38.00 -3.44
C THR A 171 20.16 39.00 -2.27
N LEU A 172 20.82 38.61 -1.17
CA LEU A 172 20.89 39.44 0.03
C LEU A 172 21.46 40.85 -0.23
N PRO A 173 22.58 41.04 -0.97
CA PRO A 173 23.05 42.36 -1.33
C PRO A 173 22.05 43.16 -2.19
N VAL A 174 21.39 42.49 -3.14
CA VAL A 174 20.37 43.12 -4.01
C VAL A 174 19.21 43.63 -3.15
N PHE A 175 18.71 42.79 -2.26
CA PHE A 175 17.63 43.10 -1.34
C PHE A 175 17.99 44.25 -0.39
N VAL A 176 19.20 44.26 0.18
CA VAL A 176 19.66 45.31 1.09
C VAL A 176 19.81 46.66 0.36
N LEU A 177 20.35 46.65 -0.87
CA LEU A 177 20.50 47.89 -1.64
C LEU A 177 19.15 48.51 -2.00
N GLU A 178 18.16 47.73 -2.38
CA GLU A 178 16.85 48.23 -2.81
C GLU A 178 15.94 48.51 -1.60
N MET A 179 15.63 47.44 -0.81
CA MET A 179 14.71 47.59 0.34
C MET A 179 15.30 48.44 1.47
N GLY A 180 16.61 48.37 1.69
CA GLY A 180 17.30 49.22 2.67
C GLY A 180 17.21 50.67 2.30
N GLY A 181 17.31 51.00 1.02
CA GLY A 181 17.10 52.34 0.49
C GLY A 181 15.67 52.85 0.66
N HIS A 182 14.67 51.99 0.52
CA HIS A 182 13.26 52.35 0.72
C HIS A 182 12.89 52.50 2.21
N LEU A 183 13.41 51.63 3.07
CA LEU A 183 13.09 51.63 4.51
C LEU A 183 13.80 52.73 5.30
N VAL A 184 15.03 53.07 4.91
CA VAL A 184 15.88 54.03 5.62
C VAL A 184 16.33 55.15 4.66
N PRO A 185 15.66 56.32 4.68
CA PRO A 185 15.99 57.44 3.77
C PRO A 185 17.47 57.87 3.83
N ALA A 186 18.10 57.84 4.98
CA ALA A 186 19.52 58.15 5.15
C ALA A 186 20.41 57.15 4.38
N PHE A 187 20.02 55.84 4.28
CA PHE A 187 20.74 54.85 3.51
C PHE A 187 20.57 55.08 1.99
N HIS A 188 19.40 55.49 1.56
CA HIS A 188 19.19 55.88 0.16
C HIS A 188 20.12 57.07 -0.25
N HIS A 189 20.17 58.09 0.59
CA HIS A 189 21.09 59.23 0.33
C HIS A 189 22.56 58.80 0.36
N TRP A 190 22.93 57.89 1.24
CA TRP A 190 24.29 57.36 1.27
C TRP A 190 24.64 56.56 0.02
N ILE A 191 23.74 55.69 -0.47
CA ILE A 191 23.91 54.94 -1.75
C ILE A 191 24.06 55.95 -2.91
N ALA A 192 23.16 56.92 -3.01
CA ALA A 192 23.19 57.93 -4.08
C ALA A 192 24.47 58.74 -4.09
N ALA A 193 24.99 59.11 -2.91
CA ALA A 193 26.20 59.94 -2.77
C ALA A 193 27.50 59.14 -2.93
N THR A 194 27.53 57.85 -2.52
CA THR A 194 28.77 57.06 -2.45
C THR A 194 28.91 56.11 -3.62
N ILE A 195 27.85 55.43 -4.01
CA ILE A 195 27.86 54.39 -5.04
C ILE A 195 27.30 54.92 -6.36
N GLY A 196 26.33 55.79 -6.29
CA GLY A 196 25.54 56.26 -7.44
C GLY A 196 24.39 55.29 -7.75
N ILE A 197 23.22 55.83 -8.10
CA ILE A 197 22.00 55.04 -8.33
C ILE A 197 22.18 54.08 -9.53
N GLU A 198 22.77 54.56 -10.63
CA GLU A 198 22.97 53.72 -11.83
C GLU A 198 23.99 52.58 -11.57
N THR A 199 25.04 52.83 -10.80
CA THR A 199 25.99 51.80 -10.39
C THR A 199 25.33 50.78 -9.47
N SER A 200 24.49 51.19 -8.54
CA SER A 200 23.69 50.29 -7.69
C SER A 200 22.79 49.39 -8.53
N TRP A 201 22.08 49.94 -9.51
CA TRP A 201 21.25 49.17 -10.42
C TRP A 201 22.08 48.22 -11.30
N LEU A 202 23.28 48.58 -11.72
CA LEU A 202 24.17 47.68 -12.46
C LEU A 202 24.65 46.51 -11.60
N ILE A 203 24.99 46.76 -10.33
CA ILE A 203 25.33 45.69 -9.37
C ILE A 203 24.14 44.76 -9.18
N GLN A 204 22.94 45.28 -8.98
CA GLN A 204 21.72 44.49 -8.85
C GLN A 204 21.44 43.69 -10.13
N PHE A 205 21.60 44.25 -11.31
CA PHE A 205 21.49 43.55 -12.60
C PHE A 205 22.42 42.33 -12.69
N ILE A 206 23.71 42.51 -12.36
CA ILE A 206 24.71 41.45 -12.45
C ILE A 206 24.35 40.32 -11.46
N LEU A 207 24.09 40.65 -10.19
CA LEU A 207 23.80 39.67 -9.15
C LEU A 207 22.51 38.93 -9.45
N THR A 208 21.45 39.65 -9.85
CA THR A 208 20.17 39.01 -10.21
C THR A 208 20.32 38.11 -11.43
N THR A 209 21.02 38.56 -12.46
CA THR A 209 21.29 37.73 -13.65
C THR A 209 22.02 36.44 -13.27
N LEU A 210 22.99 36.51 -12.35
CA LEU A 210 23.65 35.30 -11.81
C LEU A 210 22.67 34.39 -11.07
N VAL A 211 21.74 34.95 -10.28
CA VAL A 211 20.69 34.16 -9.61
C VAL A 211 19.80 33.43 -10.60
N LEU A 212 19.36 34.11 -11.66
CA LEU A 212 18.46 33.55 -12.66
C LEU A 212 19.14 32.49 -13.54
N THR A 213 20.41 32.72 -13.93
CA THR A 213 21.14 31.88 -14.90
C THR A 213 21.85 30.69 -14.26
N TRP A 214 22.18 30.75 -12.99
CA TRP A 214 22.87 29.66 -12.30
C TRP A 214 21.93 28.86 -11.34
N PRO A 215 21.60 29.32 -10.11
CA PRO A 215 20.71 28.55 -9.25
C PRO A 215 19.28 28.46 -9.78
N GLY A 216 18.80 29.47 -10.49
CA GLY A 216 17.45 29.53 -11.09
C GLY A 216 17.32 28.90 -12.48
N ARG A 217 18.43 28.43 -13.07
CA ARG A 217 18.47 27.94 -14.47
C ARG A 217 17.34 26.99 -14.83
N HIS A 218 17.06 26.03 -13.95
CA HIS A 218 16.11 24.97 -14.25
C HIS A 218 14.65 25.47 -14.39
N PHE A 219 14.29 26.62 -13.77
CA PHE A 219 12.97 27.23 -13.97
C PHE A 219 12.77 27.64 -15.42
N TYR A 220 13.80 28.18 -16.04
CA TYR A 220 13.77 28.62 -17.44
C TYR A 220 13.90 27.45 -18.41
N SER A 221 14.82 26.51 -18.17
CA SER A 221 15.05 25.35 -19.04
C SER A 221 13.86 24.41 -19.10
N ASN A 222 13.05 24.33 -18.04
CA ASN A 222 11.87 23.47 -17.99
C ASN A 222 10.56 24.26 -18.24
N GLY A 223 10.44 25.46 -17.67
CA GLY A 223 9.20 26.25 -17.72
C GLY A 223 8.90 26.83 -19.07
N LEU A 224 9.88 27.41 -19.81
CA LEU A 224 9.67 27.99 -21.13
C LEU A 224 9.27 26.94 -22.19
N PRO A 225 9.93 25.79 -22.29
CA PRO A 225 9.47 24.71 -23.18
C PRO A 225 8.07 24.17 -22.83
N ALA A 226 7.74 24.07 -21.54
CA ALA A 226 6.41 23.65 -21.09
C ALA A 226 5.33 24.66 -21.53
N LEU A 227 5.62 25.94 -21.40
CA LEU A 227 4.74 27.03 -21.88
C LEU A 227 4.57 26.99 -23.41
N ALA A 228 5.66 26.83 -24.16
CA ALA A 228 5.63 26.74 -25.62
C ALA A 228 4.81 25.52 -26.13
N LYS A 229 4.78 24.44 -25.39
CA LYS A 229 3.98 23.25 -25.68
C LYS A 229 2.52 23.35 -25.22
N GLY A 230 2.05 24.52 -24.74
CA GLY A 230 0.69 24.74 -24.25
C GLY A 230 0.36 23.99 -22.96
N ALA A 231 1.38 23.61 -22.20
CA ALA A 231 1.24 22.83 -20.96
C ALA A 231 2.03 23.48 -19.82
N PRO A 232 1.67 24.73 -19.43
CA PRO A 232 2.38 25.47 -18.40
C PRO A 232 2.33 24.74 -17.07
N ASP A 233 3.43 24.87 -16.31
CA ASP A 233 3.62 24.28 -15.00
C ASP A 233 4.12 25.34 -13.99
N MET A 234 4.46 24.91 -12.78
CA MET A 234 5.02 25.79 -11.74
C MET A 234 6.29 26.50 -12.22
N ASN A 235 7.17 25.81 -12.97
CA ASN A 235 8.39 26.42 -13.49
C ASN A 235 8.08 27.52 -14.49
N SER A 236 6.98 27.35 -15.27
CA SER A 236 6.50 28.35 -16.21
C SER A 236 6.06 29.65 -15.50
N LEU A 237 5.35 29.52 -14.35
CA LEU A 237 4.93 30.72 -13.57
C LEU A 237 6.12 31.45 -12.99
N VAL A 238 7.10 30.73 -12.46
CA VAL A 238 8.34 31.31 -11.91
C VAL A 238 9.15 31.99 -13.02
N ALA A 239 9.31 31.32 -14.16
CA ALA A 239 10.06 31.86 -15.30
C ALA A 239 9.40 33.13 -15.87
N LEU A 240 8.06 33.15 -16.00
CA LEU A 240 7.31 34.34 -16.45
C LEU A 240 7.41 35.46 -15.45
N GLY A 241 7.16 35.22 -14.15
CA GLY A 241 7.16 36.28 -13.12
C GLY A 241 8.54 36.89 -12.93
N SER A 242 9.56 36.06 -12.67
CA SER A 242 10.94 36.56 -12.47
C SER A 242 11.55 37.13 -13.75
N GLY A 243 11.25 36.50 -14.91
CA GLY A 243 11.71 36.98 -16.21
C GLY A 243 11.11 38.32 -16.60
N ALA A 244 9.82 38.54 -16.35
CA ALA A 244 9.15 39.81 -16.60
C ALA A 244 9.72 40.96 -15.73
N ALA A 245 9.93 40.67 -14.42
CA ALA A 245 10.54 41.67 -13.52
C ALA A 245 11.98 42.00 -13.92
N TRP A 246 12.77 40.98 -14.30
CA TRP A 246 14.13 41.21 -14.80
C TRP A 246 14.16 41.97 -16.10
N LEU A 247 13.34 41.58 -17.09
CA LEU A 247 13.30 42.24 -18.41
C LEU A 247 12.88 43.72 -18.29
N TYR A 248 11.88 44.01 -17.46
CA TYR A 248 11.48 45.41 -17.19
C TYR A 248 12.63 46.19 -16.58
N SER A 249 13.32 45.65 -15.60
CA SER A 249 14.44 46.30 -14.91
C SER A 249 15.63 46.52 -15.85
N VAL A 250 15.90 45.59 -16.75
CA VAL A 250 16.90 45.73 -17.83
C VAL A 250 16.52 46.89 -18.76
N THR A 251 15.24 47.00 -19.14
CA THR A 251 14.75 48.11 -19.98
C THR A 251 14.87 49.41 -19.24
N ALA A 252 14.56 49.48 -17.95
CA ALA A 252 14.69 50.70 -17.12
C ALA A 252 16.14 51.15 -16.97
N LEU A 253 17.10 50.21 -16.95
CA LEU A 253 18.53 50.50 -16.82
C LEU A 253 19.19 50.90 -18.14
N PHE A 254 18.97 50.13 -19.23
CA PHE A 254 19.73 50.29 -20.49
C PHE A 254 18.97 51.03 -21.59
N ALA A 255 17.62 51.05 -21.51
CA ALA A 255 16.77 51.71 -22.51
C ALA A 255 15.62 52.50 -21.86
N PRO A 256 15.92 53.47 -20.95
CA PRO A 256 14.88 54.20 -20.20
C PRO A 256 13.92 54.98 -21.08
N GLY A 257 14.36 55.39 -22.29
CA GLY A 257 13.52 56.13 -23.26
C GLY A 257 12.36 55.32 -23.86
N LEU A 258 12.34 53.99 -23.65
CA LEU A 258 11.22 53.12 -24.04
C LEU A 258 10.11 53.07 -22.97
N LEU A 259 10.36 53.57 -21.77
CA LEU A 259 9.40 53.55 -20.66
C LEU A 259 8.68 54.92 -20.56
N PRO A 260 7.39 54.93 -20.16
CA PRO A 260 6.67 56.18 -19.86
C PRO A 260 7.36 57.01 -18.77
N GLU A 261 7.20 58.32 -18.83
CA GLU A 261 7.73 59.24 -17.79
C GLU A 261 7.21 58.83 -16.40
N GLY A 262 8.09 58.79 -15.39
CA GLY A 262 7.77 58.38 -14.03
C GLY A 262 7.76 56.82 -13.78
N SER A 263 8.03 56.01 -14.82
CA SER A 263 8.08 54.53 -14.70
C SER A 263 9.51 53.98 -14.62
N ARG A 264 10.53 54.82 -14.44
CA ARG A 264 11.95 54.41 -14.35
C ARG A 264 12.27 53.88 -12.94
N VAL A 265 11.85 52.66 -12.66
CA VAL A 265 12.13 51.92 -11.44
C VAL A 265 12.65 50.53 -11.80
N VAL A 266 13.39 49.89 -10.90
CA VAL A 266 13.90 48.50 -11.10
C VAL A 266 13.23 47.54 -10.15
N TYR A 267 13.15 46.26 -10.51
CA TYR A 267 12.58 45.14 -9.73
C TYR A 267 13.53 43.96 -9.77
N PHE A 268 14.85 44.21 -9.79
CA PHE A 268 15.87 43.16 -9.74
C PHE A 268 15.77 42.36 -8.43
N GLU A 269 15.49 43.04 -7.32
CA GLU A 269 15.29 42.40 -6.01
C GLU A 269 14.10 41.45 -6.04
N ALA A 270 12.98 41.85 -6.65
CA ALA A 270 11.80 41.00 -6.76
C ALA A 270 12.12 39.70 -7.53
N ALA A 271 12.77 39.81 -8.70
CA ALA A 271 13.16 38.70 -9.52
C ALA A 271 14.10 37.71 -8.74
N ALA A 272 15.10 38.24 -8.04
CA ALA A 272 16.04 37.45 -7.27
C ALA A 272 15.40 36.79 -6.05
N VAL A 273 14.56 37.52 -5.30
CA VAL A 273 13.84 37.03 -4.10
C VAL A 273 12.87 35.92 -4.48
N ILE A 274 12.11 36.08 -5.58
CA ILE A 274 11.19 35.05 -6.08
C ILE A 274 11.93 33.70 -6.27
N VAL A 275 13.02 33.71 -7.05
CA VAL A 275 13.80 32.49 -7.33
C VAL A 275 14.39 31.90 -6.06
N THR A 276 14.90 32.74 -5.16
CA THR A 276 15.51 32.31 -3.90
C THR A 276 14.50 31.66 -2.97
N LEU A 277 13.31 32.28 -2.80
CA LEU A 277 12.25 31.72 -1.94
C LEU A 277 11.66 30.44 -2.49
N ILE A 278 11.51 30.33 -3.81
CA ILE A 278 11.04 29.08 -4.44
C ILE A 278 12.08 27.97 -4.30
N LEU A 279 13.37 28.27 -4.45
CA LEU A 279 14.45 27.31 -4.17
C LEU A 279 14.47 26.86 -2.72
N LEU A 280 14.26 27.80 -1.77
CA LEU A 280 14.11 27.46 -0.35
C LEU A 280 12.93 26.53 -0.11
N GLY A 281 11.77 26.84 -0.70
CA GLY A 281 10.59 25.98 -0.63
C GLY A 281 10.88 24.57 -1.15
N ARG A 282 11.55 24.43 -2.30
CA ARG A 282 11.97 23.14 -2.85
C ARG A 282 12.97 22.38 -1.97
N TYR A 283 13.91 23.10 -1.38
CA TYR A 283 14.84 22.47 -0.41
C TYR A 283 14.09 21.92 0.80
N LEU A 284 13.17 22.71 1.39
CA LEU A 284 12.36 22.24 2.53
C LEU A 284 11.49 21.05 2.14
N GLU A 285 10.95 21.06 0.95
CA GLU A 285 10.19 19.95 0.36
C GLU A 285 11.05 18.68 0.23
N ALA A 286 12.21 18.76 -0.41
CA ALA A 286 13.12 17.64 -0.60
C ALA A 286 13.58 17.04 0.75
N ARG A 287 13.84 17.93 1.73
CA ARG A 287 14.19 17.50 3.10
C ARG A 287 13.03 16.78 3.80
N ALA A 288 11.80 17.24 3.63
CA ALA A 288 10.62 16.57 4.18
C ALA A 288 10.41 15.19 3.56
N LYS A 289 10.51 15.08 2.22
CA LYS A 289 10.43 13.80 1.49
C LYS A 289 11.51 12.80 1.91
N GLY A 290 12.73 13.25 2.16
CA GLY A 290 13.82 12.38 2.62
C GLY A 290 13.55 11.71 3.97
N ARG A 291 12.88 12.40 4.90
CA ARG A 291 12.52 11.86 6.21
C ARG A 291 11.42 10.80 6.17
N THR A 292 10.52 10.88 5.20
CA THR A 292 9.39 9.94 5.08
C THR A 292 9.79 8.58 4.49
N GLY A 293 10.92 8.47 3.80
CA GLY A 293 11.50 7.20 3.36
C GLY A 293 12.16 6.37 4.46
N ALA A 294 12.32 6.92 5.67
CA ALA A 294 13.03 6.25 6.77
C ALA A 294 12.35 4.96 7.25
N ALA A 295 11.03 4.82 7.07
CA ALA A 295 10.30 3.60 7.44
C ALA A 295 10.69 2.41 6.54
N ILE A 296 10.74 2.61 5.22
CA ILE A 296 11.21 1.57 4.27
C ILE A 296 12.69 1.29 4.49
N ALA A 297 13.51 2.33 4.66
CA ALA A 297 14.93 2.15 4.96
C ALA A 297 15.16 1.34 6.24
N LYS A 298 14.30 1.50 7.26
CA LYS A 298 14.34 0.70 8.47
C LYS A 298 13.97 -0.76 8.21
N LEU A 299 12.94 -1.03 7.40
CA LEU A 299 12.58 -2.39 6.97
C LEU A 299 13.69 -3.03 6.12
N MET A 300 14.28 -2.29 5.18
CA MET A 300 15.44 -2.76 4.41
C MET A 300 16.65 -3.02 5.31
N GLY A 301 16.82 -2.23 6.37
CA GLY A 301 17.86 -2.43 7.38
C GLY A 301 17.71 -3.72 8.20
N LEU A 302 16.54 -4.38 8.18
CA LEU A 302 16.35 -5.71 8.79
C LEU A 302 17.00 -6.83 7.97
N ARG A 303 17.18 -6.63 6.67
CA ARG A 303 17.77 -7.62 5.78
C ARG A 303 19.21 -7.94 6.20
N ALA A 304 19.53 -9.23 6.27
CA ALA A 304 20.92 -9.65 6.42
C ALA A 304 21.70 -9.33 5.13
N THR A 305 23.00 -9.14 5.21
CA THR A 305 23.87 -8.90 4.05
C THR A 305 24.50 -10.18 3.53
N SER A 306 24.76 -11.15 4.43
CA SER A 306 25.36 -12.44 4.13
C SER A 306 24.83 -13.50 5.08
N ALA A 307 25.06 -14.77 4.77
CA ALA A 307 24.78 -15.89 5.65
C ALA A 307 25.87 -16.98 5.51
N ARG A 308 25.99 -17.81 6.54
CA ARG A 308 26.87 -18.99 6.54
C ARG A 308 26.10 -20.20 6.02
N VAL A 309 26.48 -20.64 4.84
CA VAL A 309 25.83 -21.72 4.10
C VAL A 309 26.77 -22.92 4.01
N GLU A 310 26.25 -24.11 4.19
CA GLU A 310 26.98 -25.35 3.92
C GLU A 310 26.87 -25.71 2.44
N ARG A 311 28.01 -25.75 1.76
CA ARG A 311 28.13 -26.25 0.39
C ARG A 311 29.33 -27.18 0.29
N ASP A 312 29.17 -28.33 -0.32
CA ASP A 312 30.24 -29.35 -0.51
C ASP A 312 30.92 -29.77 0.80
N GLY A 313 30.16 -29.80 1.91
CA GLY A 313 30.66 -30.17 3.24
C GLY A 313 31.53 -29.10 3.94
N ALA A 314 31.58 -27.89 3.38
CA ALA A 314 32.25 -26.73 3.99
C ALA A 314 31.28 -25.61 4.27
N VAL A 315 31.43 -24.96 5.44
CA VAL A 315 30.63 -23.77 5.79
C VAL A 315 31.34 -22.53 5.24
N ILE A 316 30.70 -21.88 4.28
CA ILE A 316 31.20 -20.66 3.63
C ILE A 316 30.24 -19.50 3.86
N GLU A 317 30.74 -18.29 3.91
CA GLU A 317 29.92 -17.09 3.98
C GLU A 317 29.56 -16.63 2.56
N LEU A 318 28.24 -16.56 2.27
CA LEU A 318 27.71 -16.14 0.98
C LEU A 318 26.90 -14.87 1.12
N PRO A 319 26.98 -13.94 0.14
CA PRO A 319 26.04 -12.85 0.00
C PRO A 319 24.61 -13.37 -0.17
N LEU A 320 23.63 -12.63 0.32
CA LEU A 320 22.21 -13.05 0.31
C LEU A 320 21.69 -13.42 -1.09
N GLU A 321 22.20 -12.73 -2.13
CA GLU A 321 21.81 -12.93 -3.53
C GLU A 321 22.23 -14.29 -4.11
N LYS A 322 23.18 -14.97 -3.45
CA LYS A 322 23.73 -16.27 -3.88
C LYS A 322 23.18 -17.46 -3.12
N ILE A 323 22.24 -17.21 -2.17
CA ILE A 323 21.58 -18.26 -1.40
C ILE A 323 20.46 -18.83 -2.25
N GLU A 324 20.36 -20.16 -2.29
CA GLU A 324 19.38 -20.91 -3.05
C GLU A 324 18.39 -21.64 -2.12
N THR A 325 17.20 -21.93 -2.63
CA THR A 325 16.22 -22.74 -1.91
C THR A 325 16.79 -24.14 -1.67
N GLY A 326 16.76 -24.61 -0.42
CA GLY A 326 17.32 -25.88 -0.01
C GLY A 326 18.68 -25.77 0.69
N ASP A 327 19.37 -24.62 0.60
CA ASP A 327 20.63 -24.38 1.30
C ASP A 327 20.47 -24.57 2.83
N ILE A 328 21.48 -25.16 3.46
CA ILE A 328 21.56 -25.32 4.91
C ILE A 328 22.33 -24.13 5.48
N ILE A 329 21.70 -23.40 6.39
CA ILE A 329 22.23 -22.15 6.93
C ILE A 329 22.47 -22.29 8.44
N TYR A 330 23.65 -21.89 8.88
CA TYR A 330 24.08 -21.86 10.27
C TYR A 330 23.90 -20.48 10.86
N LEU A 331 23.10 -20.37 11.89
CA LEU A 331 22.71 -19.12 12.55
C LEU A 331 23.25 -19.07 13.98
N ARG A 332 24.01 -18.04 14.31
CA ARG A 332 24.56 -17.81 15.65
C ARG A 332 23.61 -16.92 16.50
N PRO A 333 23.80 -16.93 17.82
CA PRO A 333 23.12 -16.00 18.68
C PRO A 333 23.32 -14.53 18.27
N GLY A 334 22.24 -13.73 18.28
CA GLY A 334 22.25 -12.32 17.93
C GLY A 334 22.30 -12.00 16.45
N GLU A 335 22.35 -13.00 15.56
CA GLU A 335 22.37 -12.78 14.11
C GLU A 335 20.96 -12.62 13.53
N LYS A 336 20.89 -11.88 12.43
CA LYS A 336 19.65 -11.79 11.64
C LYS A 336 19.46 -13.04 10.80
N ILE A 337 18.24 -13.52 10.73
CA ILE A 337 17.85 -14.62 9.85
C ILE A 337 17.87 -14.13 8.41
N ALA A 338 18.64 -14.80 7.55
CA ALA A 338 18.93 -14.33 6.20
C ALA A 338 17.76 -14.55 5.23
N THR A 339 17.08 -15.70 5.32
CA THR A 339 16.01 -16.14 4.42
C THR A 339 14.91 -16.81 5.22
N ASP A 340 13.72 -16.99 4.62
CA ASP A 340 12.70 -17.83 5.23
C ASP A 340 13.15 -19.28 5.19
N GLY A 341 12.84 -20.05 6.24
CA GLY A 341 13.29 -21.43 6.33
C GLY A 341 12.58 -22.24 7.41
N ILE A 342 13.03 -23.50 7.53
CA ILE A 342 12.56 -24.43 8.56
C ILE A 342 13.75 -24.91 9.38
N VAL A 343 13.65 -24.83 10.70
CA VAL A 343 14.67 -25.29 11.64
C VAL A 343 14.88 -26.80 11.47
N ILE A 344 16.14 -27.22 11.27
CA ILE A 344 16.55 -28.62 11.23
C ILE A 344 17.02 -29.06 12.61
N GLU A 345 17.89 -28.22 13.23
CA GLU A 345 18.53 -28.54 14.51
C GLU A 345 18.72 -27.29 15.36
N GLY A 346 18.70 -27.47 16.66
CA GLY A 346 18.89 -26.41 17.64
C GLY A 346 17.59 -25.95 18.29
N ARG A 347 17.77 -25.04 19.27
CA ARG A 347 16.67 -24.38 20.02
C ARG A 347 17.08 -22.96 20.35
N SER A 348 16.20 -22.01 20.08
CA SER A 348 16.43 -20.60 20.40
C SER A 348 15.12 -19.82 20.52
N TYR A 349 15.20 -18.62 21.07
CA TYR A 349 14.12 -17.64 21.03
C TYR A 349 14.40 -16.63 19.91
N VAL A 350 13.44 -16.40 19.06
CA VAL A 350 13.56 -15.48 17.92
C VAL A 350 12.68 -14.26 18.16
N ASP A 351 13.25 -13.08 18.05
CA ASP A 351 12.50 -11.82 18.08
C ASP A 351 11.89 -11.58 16.67
N GLU A 352 10.59 -11.78 16.59
CA GLU A 352 9.77 -11.57 15.38
C GLU A 352 8.97 -10.26 15.45
N SER A 353 9.18 -9.43 16.47
CA SER A 353 8.40 -8.22 16.76
C SER A 353 8.32 -7.23 15.59
N MET A 354 9.36 -7.16 14.79
CA MET A 354 9.43 -6.27 13.62
C MET A 354 8.51 -6.71 12.47
N ILE A 355 8.06 -7.96 12.48
CA ILE A 355 7.18 -8.54 11.43
C ILE A 355 5.78 -8.80 11.98
N THR A 356 5.69 -9.39 13.17
CA THR A 356 4.41 -9.76 13.80
C THR A 356 3.81 -8.65 14.66
N GLY A 357 4.63 -7.71 15.12
CA GLY A 357 4.23 -6.70 16.12
C GLY A 357 4.22 -7.20 17.57
N GLU A 358 4.40 -8.51 17.80
CA GLU A 358 4.39 -9.13 19.13
C GLU A 358 5.76 -8.93 19.83
N PRO A 359 5.81 -8.29 21.01
CA PRO A 359 7.09 -7.95 21.66
C PRO A 359 7.78 -9.16 22.32
N VAL A 360 7.10 -10.29 22.45
CA VAL A 360 7.61 -11.48 23.14
C VAL A 360 8.34 -12.38 22.15
N PRO A 361 9.63 -12.70 22.37
CA PRO A 361 10.37 -13.62 21.50
C PRO A 361 9.72 -15.02 21.47
N VAL A 362 9.65 -15.60 20.29
CA VAL A 362 9.00 -16.90 20.04
C VAL A 362 10.04 -18.02 20.09
N GLU A 363 9.74 -19.08 20.83
CA GLU A 363 10.59 -20.26 20.85
C GLU A 363 10.55 -21.01 19.51
N LYS A 364 11.73 -21.34 18.99
CA LYS A 364 11.92 -22.11 17.75
C LYS A 364 12.74 -23.36 18.03
N THR A 365 12.17 -24.48 17.63
CA THR A 365 12.77 -25.82 17.74
C THR A 365 12.72 -26.53 16.40
N GLY A 366 13.25 -27.74 16.29
CA GLY A 366 13.24 -28.51 15.04
C GLY A 366 11.83 -28.61 14.43
N GLY A 367 11.71 -28.29 13.13
CA GLY A 367 10.46 -28.20 12.39
C GLY A 367 9.77 -26.83 12.44
N ALA A 368 10.20 -25.90 13.29
CA ALA A 368 9.61 -24.56 13.37
C ALA A 368 10.00 -23.70 12.15
N ALA A 369 9.05 -22.88 11.67
CA ALA A 369 9.30 -21.92 10.59
C ALA A 369 10.06 -20.71 11.11
N LEU A 370 11.00 -20.22 10.30
CA LEU A 370 11.77 -19.00 10.50
C LEU A 370 11.44 -17.99 9.38
N VAL A 371 11.42 -16.72 9.73
CA VAL A 371 11.15 -15.61 8.80
C VAL A 371 12.41 -14.75 8.65
N GLY A 372 12.80 -14.51 7.41
CA GLY A 372 13.95 -13.66 7.09
C GLY A 372 13.78 -12.22 7.62
N GLY A 373 14.87 -11.65 8.17
CA GLY A 373 14.86 -10.32 8.77
C GLY A 373 14.57 -10.27 10.26
N THR A 374 14.14 -11.38 10.88
CA THR A 374 13.99 -11.51 12.34
C THR A 374 15.35 -11.77 13.02
N VAL A 375 15.43 -11.61 14.33
CA VAL A 375 16.70 -11.68 15.07
C VAL A 375 16.72 -12.91 15.97
N ASN A 376 17.75 -13.73 15.79
CA ASN A 376 17.98 -14.89 16.66
C ASN A 376 18.46 -14.46 18.04
N GLY A 377 17.90 -15.00 19.10
CA GLY A 377 18.26 -14.70 20.49
C GLY A 377 19.53 -15.44 20.93
N THR A 378 19.42 -16.28 21.96
CA THR A 378 20.56 -16.83 22.68
C THR A 378 21.07 -18.20 22.21
N GLY A 379 20.27 -18.93 21.43
CA GLY A 379 20.61 -20.28 20.92
C GLY A 379 21.25 -20.24 19.53
N SER A 380 21.89 -21.35 19.14
CA SER A 380 22.30 -21.56 17.74
C SER A 380 21.25 -22.40 17.04
N LEU A 381 20.96 -22.07 15.78
CA LEU A 381 20.03 -22.79 14.94
C LEU A 381 20.68 -23.19 13.62
N THR A 382 20.34 -24.37 13.13
CA THR A 382 20.61 -24.79 11.76
C THR A 382 19.25 -24.90 11.06
N TYR A 383 19.09 -24.25 9.91
CA TYR A 383 17.84 -24.24 9.19
C TYR A 383 18.03 -24.40 7.68
N ARG A 384 17.00 -24.89 7.01
CA ARG A 384 16.96 -25.03 5.56
C ARG A 384 16.18 -23.87 4.96
N ALA A 385 16.77 -23.18 3.98
CA ALA A 385 16.12 -22.14 3.23
C ALA A 385 14.92 -22.68 2.42
N THR A 386 13.75 -22.09 2.59
CA THR A 386 12.52 -22.46 1.86
C THR A 386 12.12 -21.41 0.84
N LYS A 387 12.37 -20.12 1.14
CA LYS A 387 12.14 -19.00 0.24
C LYS A 387 13.33 -18.06 0.29
N VAL A 388 13.78 -17.60 -0.88
CA VAL A 388 14.98 -16.77 -1.03
C VAL A 388 14.68 -15.53 -1.88
N GLY A 389 15.52 -14.52 -1.80
CA GLY A 389 15.43 -13.33 -2.65
C GLY A 389 14.11 -12.57 -2.52
N GLY A 390 13.42 -12.38 -3.64
CA GLY A 390 12.14 -11.67 -3.71
C GLY A 390 10.93 -12.41 -3.14
N ASP A 391 11.06 -13.71 -2.86
CA ASP A 391 9.96 -14.57 -2.40
C ASP A 391 9.87 -14.65 -0.88
N THR A 392 10.86 -14.10 -0.14
CA THR A 392 10.84 -14.03 1.32
C THR A 392 9.69 -13.13 1.80
N VAL A 393 9.14 -13.45 2.99
CA VAL A 393 8.06 -12.66 3.62
C VAL A 393 8.47 -11.19 3.75
N LEU A 394 9.70 -10.92 4.20
CA LEU A 394 10.20 -9.54 4.32
C LEU A 394 10.25 -8.82 2.96
N ALA A 395 10.69 -9.49 1.88
CA ALA A 395 10.70 -8.90 0.54
C ALA A 395 9.28 -8.63 0.02
N GLN A 396 8.31 -9.50 0.32
CA GLN A 396 6.90 -9.28 0.00
C GLN A 396 6.31 -8.11 0.78
N ILE A 397 6.64 -7.96 2.06
CA ILE A 397 6.23 -6.82 2.89
C ILE A 397 6.76 -5.51 2.31
N ILE A 398 8.05 -5.45 2.00
CA ILE A 398 8.68 -4.27 1.39
C ILE A 398 7.95 -3.93 0.07
N ARG A 399 7.70 -4.92 -0.78
CA ARG A 399 6.99 -4.73 -2.05
C ARG A 399 5.56 -4.19 -1.85
N MET A 400 4.80 -4.76 -0.89
CA MET A 400 3.45 -4.27 -0.57
C MET A 400 3.47 -2.81 -0.10
N VAL A 401 4.43 -2.43 0.75
CA VAL A 401 4.57 -1.05 1.21
C VAL A 401 4.94 -0.11 0.06
N GLU A 402 5.85 -0.51 -0.82
CA GLU A 402 6.20 0.25 -2.04
C GLU A 402 5.01 0.41 -2.98
N GLU A 403 4.24 -0.66 -3.21
CA GLU A 403 3.04 -0.64 -4.05
C GLU A 403 1.95 0.24 -3.46
N ALA A 404 1.71 0.15 -2.15
CA ALA A 404 0.76 1.02 -1.46
C ALA A 404 1.15 2.50 -1.53
N GLN A 405 2.45 2.80 -1.38
CA GLN A 405 2.98 4.17 -1.53
C GLN A 405 2.93 4.68 -2.96
N GLY A 406 3.06 3.77 -3.95
CA GLY A 406 3.00 4.07 -5.38
C GLY A 406 1.58 4.21 -5.93
N ALA A 407 0.56 3.80 -5.19
CA ALA A 407 -0.81 3.79 -5.68
C ALA A 407 -1.35 5.21 -5.89
N LYS A 408 -2.15 5.38 -6.97
CA LYS A 408 -2.78 6.64 -7.31
C LYS A 408 -4.11 6.79 -6.55
N LEU A 409 -4.11 7.68 -5.59
CA LEU A 409 -5.31 7.92 -4.79
C LEU A 409 -6.38 8.73 -5.55
N PRO A 410 -7.67 8.52 -5.25
CA PRO A 410 -8.75 9.33 -5.79
C PRO A 410 -8.56 10.83 -5.54
N ILE A 411 -8.13 11.22 -4.33
CA ILE A 411 -7.83 12.63 -4.01
C ILE A 411 -6.68 13.18 -4.86
N GLN A 412 -5.64 12.38 -5.12
CA GLN A 412 -4.52 12.81 -5.97
C GLN A 412 -4.94 12.97 -7.42
N ALA A 413 -5.82 12.10 -7.93
CA ALA A 413 -6.39 12.23 -9.26
C ALA A 413 -7.22 13.52 -9.40
N LEU A 414 -8.00 13.87 -8.35
CA LEU A 414 -8.75 15.13 -8.29
C LEU A 414 -7.80 16.34 -8.29
N VAL A 415 -6.78 16.35 -7.45
CA VAL A 415 -5.76 17.41 -7.37
C VAL A 415 -5.09 17.61 -8.73
N ASN A 416 -4.70 16.54 -9.40
CA ASN A 416 -4.07 16.59 -10.72
C ASN A 416 -5.02 17.22 -11.77
N ARG A 417 -6.30 16.86 -11.75
CA ARG A 417 -7.31 17.42 -12.64
C ARG A 417 -7.50 18.93 -12.41
N ILE A 418 -7.59 19.34 -11.16
CA ILE A 418 -7.70 20.77 -10.79
C ILE A 418 -6.47 21.52 -11.27
N THR A 419 -5.26 21.01 -11.04
CA THR A 419 -4.00 21.68 -11.39
C THR A 419 -3.86 21.91 -12.90
N LEU A 420 -4.39 21.01 -13.75
CA LEU A 420 -4.38 21.17 -15.20
C LEU A 420 -5.12 22.44 -15.69
N TRP A 421 -6.19 22.83 -15.00
CA TRP A 421 -6.96 24.03 -15.32
C TRP A 421 -6.49 25.27 -14.54
N PHE A 422 -5.98 25.05 -13.34
CA PHE A 422 -5.59 26.11 -12.42
C PHE A 422 -4.47 26.99 -12.99
N VAL A 423 -3.40 26.40 -13.51
CA VAL A 423 -2.24 27.16 -14.02
C VAL A 423 -2.60 28.00 -15.23
N PRO A 424 -3.30 27.51 -16.28
CA PRO A 424 -3.82 28.36 -17.35
C PRO A 424 -4.75 29.49 -16.88
N ALA A 425 -5.64 29.18 -15.91
CA ALA A 425 -6.54 30.17 -15.34
C ALA A 425 -5.79 31.31 -14.63
N VAL A 426 -4.74 30.95 -13.85
CA VAL A 426 -3.88 31.95 -13.19
C VAL A 426 -3.19 32.86 -14.20
N ILE A 427 -2.66 32.30 -15.29
CA ILE A 427 -2.05 33.09 -16.37
C ILE A 427 -3.09 34.05 -16.99
N ALA A 428 -4.30 33.55 -17.25
CA ALA A 428 -5.38 34.42 -17.77
C ALA A 428 -5.75 35.56 -16.79
N VAL A 429 -5.87 35.24 -15.49
CA VAL A 429 -6.13 36.26 -14.45
C VAL A 429 -4.98 37.26 -14.38
N ALA A 430 -3.72 36.84 -14.46
CA ALA A 430 -2.57 37.72 -14.46
C ALA A 430 -2.58 38.68 -15.70
N LEU A 431 -2.93 38.16 -16.88
CA LEU A 431 -3.06 38.98 -18.10
C LEU A 431 -4.21 39.98 -17.99
N VAL A 432 -5.36 39.58 -17.45
CA VAL A 432 -6.50 40.48 -17.20
C VAL A 432 -6.11 41.55 -16.17
N THR A 433 -5.44 41.16 -15.09
CA THR A 433 -4.92 42.10 -14.08
C THR A 433 -3.97 43.09 -14.70
N PHE A 434 -3.02 42.62 -15.53
CA PHE A 434 -2.11 43.48 -16.25
C PHE A 434 -2.87 44.48 -17.14
N GLY A 435 -3.83 43.99 -17.94
CA GLY A 435 -4.62 44.86 -18.85
C GLY A 435 -5.46 45.89 -18.10
N LEU A 436 -6.11 45.52 -17.01
CA LEU A 436 -6.91 46.44 -16.19
C LEU A 436 -6.03 47.54 -15.53
N TRP A 437 -4.89 47.15 -14.96
CA TRP A 437 -3.96 48.12 -14.37
C TRP A 437 -3.26 48.98 -15.42
N LEU A 438 -3.05 48.48 -16.63
CA LEU A 438 -2.52 49.26 -17.74
C LEU A 438 -3.52 50.31 -18.21
N ALA A 439 -4.84 49.99 -18.23
CA ALA A 439 -5.91 50.85 -18.67
C ALA A 439 -6.33 51.89 -17.61
N PHE A 440 -6.37 51.52 -16.35
CA PHE A 440 -6.94 52.32 -15.26
C PHE A 440 -5.95 52.61 -14.13
N GLY A 441 -4.74 52.04 -14.16
CA GLY A 441 -3.73 52.20 -13.12
C GLY A 441 -2.84 53.46 -13.35
N PRO A 442 -2.04 53.80 -12.32
CA PRO A 442 -1.21 55.00 -12.36
C PRO A 442 0.03 54.88 -13.26
N SER A 443 0.53 53.64 -13.51
CA SER A 443 1.72 53.44 -14.34
C SER A 443 1.86 51.98 -14.82
N LEU A 444 2.67 51.77 -15.87
CA LEU A 444 3.04 50.44 -16.39
C LEU A 444 3.71 49.58 -15.32
N SER A 445 4.50 50.17 -14.43
CA SER A 445 5.16 49.44 -13.34
C SER A 445 4.16 48.82 -12.37
N HIS A 446 3.08 49.53 -12.00
CA HIS A 446 2.02 48.98 -11.16
C HIS A 446 1.29 47.84 -11.85
N ALA A 447 1.02 47.94 -13.15
CA ALA A 447 0.40 46.86 -13.93
C ALA A 447 1.28 45.61 -13.92
N LEU A 448 2.59 45.75 -14.12
CA LEU A 448 3.53 44.66 -14.12
C LEU A 448 3.61 44.00 -12.75
N VAL A 449 3.80 44.78 -11.68
CA VAL A 449 3.92 44.26 -10.30
C VAL A 449 2.65 43.52 -9.90
N ALA A 450 1.47 44.05 -10.19
CA ALA A 450 0.20 43.38 -9.88
C ALA A 450 0.06 42.02 -10.62
N ALA A 451 0.41 41.98 -11.92
CA ALA A 451 0.37 40.73 -12.70
C ALA A 451 1.37 39.72 -12.21
N VAL A 452 2.61 40.13 -11.91
CA VAL A 452 3.66 39.24 -11.37
C VAL A 452 3.27 38.75 -9.99
N ALA A 453 2.67 39.56 -9.13
CA ALA A 453 2.16 39.15 -7.82
C ALA A 453 1.10 38.02 -7.94
N VAL A 454 0.18 38.12 -8.91
CA VAL A 454 -0.81 37.08 -9.20
C VAL A 454 -0.13 35.79 -9.60
N LEU A 455 0.87 35.83 -10.50
CA LEU A 455 1.58 34.62 -10.95
C LEU A 455 2.32 33.90 -9.81
N ILE A 456 2.90 34.67 -8.89
CA ILE A 456 3.72 34.11 -7.81
C ILE A 456 2.86 33.51 -6.68
N ILE A 457 1.85 34.29 -6.22
CA ILE A 457 1.02 33.85 -5.07
C ILE A 457 0.18 32.65 -5.39
N ALA A 458 -0.15 32.46 -6.66
CA ALA A 458 -0.97 31.35 -7.12
C ALA A 458 -0.21 30.02 -7.29
N CYS A 459 1.05 29.91 -6.84
CA CYS A 459 1.80 28.66 -6.92
C CYS A 459 1.17 27.57 -6.01
N PRO A 460 0.64 26.46 -6.56
CA PRO A 460 0.05 25.40 -5.75
C PRO A 460 1.11 24.41 -5.20
N CYS A 461 2.24 24.94 -4.69
CA CYS A 461 3.42 24.15 -4.35
C CYS A 461 3.12 23.05 -3.31
N ALA A 462 2.32 23.35 -2.27
CA ALA A 462 2.00 22.39 -1.22
C ALA A 462 0.98 21.34 -1.65
N MET A 463 0.11 21.61 -2.62
CA MET A 463 -0.99 20.72 -3.02
C MET A 463 -0.48 19.40 -3.62
N GLY A 464 0.62 19.42 -4.37
CA GLY A 464 1.22 18.23 -4.95
C GLY A 464 1.95 17.32 -3.96
N LEU A 465 2.19 17.81 -2.71
CA LEU A 465 2.98 17.12 -1.70
C LEU A 465 2.17 16.58 -0.54
N ALA A 466 1.12 17.28 -0.14
CA ALA A 466 0.38 16.97 1.08
C ALA A 466 -0.12 15.52 1.09
N THR A 467 -0.73 15.09 -0.01
CA THR A 467 -1.31 13.74 -0.12
C THR A 467 -0.24 12.64 -0.15
N PRO A 468 0.78 12.65 -1.05
CA PRO A 468 1.81 11.60 -1.05
C PRO A 468 2.57 11.51 0.27
N THR A 469 2.87 12.64 0.91
CA THR A 469 3.59 12.65 2.19
C THR A 469 2.75 12.03 3.32
N SER A 470 1.46 12.38 3.40
CA SER A 470 0.55 11.82 4.41
C SER A 470 0.43 10.30 4.28
N ILE A 471 0.32 9.79 3.06
CA ILE A 471 0.23 8.34 2.79
C ILE A 471 1.52 7.65 3.17
N MET A 472 2.66 8.20 2.74
CA MET A 472 3.97 7.61 3.02
C MET A 472 4.23 7.51 4.53
N VAL A 473 3.87 8.55 5.29
CA VAL A 473 3.97 8.53 6.76
C VAL A 473 2.98 7.54 7.35
N GLY A 474 1.72 7.55 6.89
CA GLY A 474 0.66 6.67 7.38
C GLY A 474 0.96 5.19 7.14
N THR A 475 1.28 4.82 5.89
CA THR A 475 1.62 3.43 5.53
C THR A 475 2.92 2.97 6.17
N GLY A 476 3.92 3.86 6.27
CA GLY A 476 5.18 3.57 6.96
C GLY A 476 4.99 3.32 8.46
N ARG A 477 4.13 4.10 9.11
CA ARG A 477 3.80 3.89 10.53
C ARG A 477 2.98 2.62 10.72
N ALA A 478 2.01 2.36 9.86
CA ALA A 478 1.22 1.13 9.88
C ALA A 478 2.12 -0.12 9.76
N ALA A 479 3.03 -0.12 8.79
CA ALA A 479 3.98 -1.23 8.60
C ALA A 479 4.87 -1.48 9.84
N GLN A 480 5.29 -0.42 10.56
CA GLN A 480 6.01 -0.56 11.83
C GLN A 480 5.17 -1.19 12.95
N LEU A 481 3.86 -1.11 12.84
CA LEU A 481 2.89 -1.72 13.77
C LEU A 481 2.40 -3.09 13.29
N GLY A 482 2.99 -3.66 12.23
CA GLY A 482 2.57 -4.92 11.63
C GLY A 482 1.32 -4.81 10.74
N VAL A 483 0.80 -3.61 10.49
CA VAL A 483 -0.37 -3.37 9.63
C VAL A 483 0.08 -3.04 8.21
N LEU A 484 -0.27 -3.90 7.26
CA LEU A 484 0.13 -3.77 5.86
C LEU A 484 -1.07 -3.39 4.99
N PHE A 485 -0.89 -2.35 4.17
CA PHE A 485 -1.86 -1.97 3.15
C PHE A 485 -1.44 -2.57 1.80
N ARG A 486 -2.29 -3.40 1.23
CA ARG A 486 -2.07 -3.98 -0.10
C ARG A 486 -2.28 -2.96 -1.23
N GLN A 487 -3.15 -1.98 -1.00
CA GLN A 487 -3.47 -0.91 -1.94
C GLN A 487 -3.48 0.43 -1.21
N GLY A 488 -2.91 1.47 -1.82
CA GLY A 488 -2.80 2.79 -1.17
C GLY A 488 -4.15 3.50 -0.99
N ASP A 489 -5.13 3.22 -1.84
CA ASP A 489 -6.50 3.77 -1.75
C ASP A 489 -7.29 3.17 -0.57
N ALA A 490 -6.93 1.96 -0.10
CA ALA A 490 -7.52 1.36 1.09
C ALA A 490 -7.36 2.26 2.32
N LEU A 491 -6.19 2.92 2.50
CA LEU A 491 -5.97 3.86 3.60
C LEU A 491 -6.94 5.05 3.54
N GLN A 492 -7.20 5.59 2.34
CA GLN A 492 -8.16 6.68 2.16
C GLN A 492 -9.61 6.19 2.35
N SER A 493 -9.91 4.99 1.88
CA SER A 493 -11.26 4.41 1.96
C SER A 493 -11.68 4.12 3.39
N LEU A 494 -10.74 3.68 4.24
CA LEU A 494 -10.97 3.43 5.67
C LEU A 494 -11.49 4.67 6.42
N GLN A 495 -11.06 5.88 6.05
CA GLN A 495 -11.52 7.11 6.69
C GLN A 495 -13.04 7.31 6.58
N GLY A 496 -13.65 6.81 5.52
CA GLY A 496 -15.10 6.98 5.27
C GLY A 496 -15.95 5.84 5.79
N VAL A 497 -15.39 4.84 6.47
CA VAL A 497 -16.11 3.69 7.01
C VAL A 497 -17.01 4.15 8.15
N LYS A 498 -18.25 3.64 8.14
CA LYS A 498 -19.25 3.88 9.19
C LYS A 498 -19.60 2.61 9.94
N THR A 499 -19.48 1.45 9.29
CA THR A 499 -19.79 0.14 9.88
C THR A 499 -18.60 -0.79 9.67
N VAL A 500 -18.21 -1.49 10.73
CA VAL A 500 -17.20 -2.56 10.68
C VAL A 500 -17.93 -3.89 10.83
N ALA A 501 -17.94 -4.68 9.77
CA ALA A 501 -18.50 -6.02 9.78
C ALA A 501 -17.38 -7.04 10.06
N LEU A 502 -17.57 -7.87 11.06
CA LEU A 502 -16.56 -8.81 11.56
C LEU A 502 -17.06 -10.24 11.32
N ASP A 503 -16.19 -11.10 10.80
CA ASP A 503 -16.44 -12.54 10.89
C ASP A 503 -16.35 -13.03 12.35
N LYS A 504 -17.08 -14.05 12.68
CA LYS A 504 -17.03 -14.62 14.04
C LYS A 504 -15.78 -15.49 14.23
N THR A 505 -15.68 -16.56 13.44
CA THR A 505 -14.73 -17.65 13.65
C THR A 505 -13.33 -17.25 13.25
N GLY A 506 -12.35 -17.40 14.16
CA GLY A 506 -10.96 -16.99 13.91
C GLY A 506 -10.71 -15.49 13.99
N THR A 507 -11.75 -14.63 13.86
CA THR A 507 -11.66 -13.16 13.97
C THR A 507 -12.03 -12.69 15.38
N LEU A 508 -13.28 -12.83 15.79
CA LEU A 508 -13.74 -12.49 17.15
C LEU A 508 -13.37 -13.57 18.15
N THR A 509 -13.32 -14.83 17.70
CA THR A 509 -13.02 -16.01 18.47
C THR A 509 -11.66 -16.60 18.06
N LYS A 510 -11.14 -17.58 18.84
CA LYS A 510 -9.86 -18.24 18.55
C LYS A 510 -9.86 -19.10 17.28
N GLY A 511 -11.04 -19.51 16.79
CA GLY A 511 -11.18 -20.43 15.67
C GLY A 511 -10.88 -21.89 16.02
N THR A 512 -10.67 -22.16 17.30
CA THR A 512 -10.39 -23.51 17.83
C THR A 512 -11.37 -23.81 18.94
N PRO A 513 -12.34 -24.72 18.75
CA PRO A 513 -13.24 -25.14 19.80
C PRO A 513 -12.48 -25.66 21.03
N GLU A 514 -12.93 -25.27 22.21
CA GLU A 514 -12.40 -25.72 23.50
C GLU A 514 -13.53 -26.30 24.33
N LEU A 515 -13.23 -27.31 25.19
CA LEU A 515 -14.15 -27.75 26.22
C LEU A 515 -14.18 -26.64 27.29
N THR A 516 -15.28 -25.87 27.37
CA THR A 516 -15.41 -24.72 28.27
C THR A 516 -16.04 -25.11 29.60
N ASP A 517 -16.93 -26.11 29.63
CA ASP A 517 -17.63 -26.49 30.83
C ASP A 517 -17.76 -28.04 30.89
N LEU A 518 -17.55 -28.55 32.08
CA LEU A 518 -17.78 -29.97 32.44
C LEU A 518 -18.60 -30.00 33.74
N VAL A 519 -19.89 -30.26 33.61
CA VAL A 519 -20.79 -30.36 34.74
C VAL A 519 -21.02 -31.83 35.05
N LEU A 520 -20.43 -32.29 36.13
CA LEU A 520 -20.48 -33.70 36.57
C LEU A 520 -21.84 -34.00 37.19
N MET A 521 -22.32 -35.24 36.99
CA MET A 521 -23.53 -35.76 37.60
C MET A 521 -23.18 -36.71 38.73
N ASP A 522 -24.05 -36.79 39.72
CA ASP A 522 -23.88 -37.60 40.92
C ASP A 522 -22.53 -37.26 41.66
N ASP A 523 -21.93 -38.21 42.33
CA ASP A 523 -20.64 -38.06 43.04
C ASP A 523 -19.41 -38.38 42.19
N LEU A 524 -19.51 -38.25 40.84
CA LEU A 524 -18.41 -38.47 39.91
C LEU A 524 -17.39 -37.34 39.93
N THR A 525 -16.12 -37.70 39.73
CA THR A 525 -15.02 -36.71 39.66
C THR A 525 -14.55 -36.49 38.23
N GLU A 526 -13.90 -35.34 38.00
CA GLU A 526 -13.31 -35.01 36.69
C GLU A 526 -12.26 -36.04 36.27
N ASP A 527 -11.45 -36.51 37.22
CA ASP A 527 -10.41 -37.53 36.99
C ASP A 527 -10.98 -38.91 36.58
N GLU A 528 -12.23 -39.18 36.90
CA GLU A 528 -12.90 -40.43 36.51
C GLU A 528 -13.57 -40.31 35.15
N VAL A 529 -14.17 -39.15 34.82
CA VAL A 529 -15.00 -38.98 33.63
C VAL A 529 -14.17 -38.55 32.43
N LEU A 530 -13.32 -37.52 32.62
CA LEU A 530 -12.61 -36.86 31.50
C LEU A 530 -11.67 -37.78 30.74
N PRO A 531 -10.87 -38.67 31.37
CA PRO A 531 -10.04 -39.61 30.62
C PRO A 531 -10.85 -40.59 29.77
N LEU A 532 -12.02 -41.06 30.29
CA LEU A 532 -12.87 -42.02 29.56
C LEU A 532 -13.50 -41.39 28.31
N ILE A 533 -14.04 -40.17 28.43
CA ILE A 533 -14.60 -39.48 27.26
C ILE A 533 -13.49 -39.06 26.26
N GLY A 534 -12.30 -38.64 26.74
CA GLY A 534 -11.15 -38.36 25.91
C GLY A 534 -10.69 -39.58 25.10
N ALA A 535 -10.73 -40.76 25.71
CA ALA A 535 -10.37 -42.01 25.03
C ALA A 535 -11.32 -42.35 23.87
N VAL A 536 -12.62 -42.11 24.01
CA VAL A 536 -13.60 -42.28 22.92
C VAL A 536 -13.36 -41.30 21.81
N GLU A 537 -13.17 -40.01 22.15
CA GLU A 537 -12.98 -38.92 21.19
C GLU A 537 -11.63 -38.96 20.46
N ALA A 538 -10.63 -39.64 21.03
CA ALA A 538 -9.36 -39.92 20.35
C ALA A 538 -9.55 -40.74 19.04
N ARG A 539 -10.72 -41.34 18.83
CA ARG A 539 -11.09 -42.10 17.62
C ARG A 539 -11.92 -41.29 16.61
N SER A 540 -12.24 -40.04 16.94
CA SER A 540 -13.06 -39.16 16.10
C SER A 540 -12.21 -38.03 15.52
N GLU A 541 -12.42 -37.69 14.25
CA GLU A 541 -11.76 -36.55 13.57
C GLU A 541 -12.56 -35.26 13.70
N HIS A 542 -13.67 -35.25 14.40
CA HIS A 542 -14.54 -34.09 14.52
C HIS A 542 -13.86 -32.97 15.34
N PRO A 543 -13.97 -31.68 14.98
CA PRO A 543 -13.36 -30.58 15.74
C PRO A 543 -13.73 -30.55 17.24
N ILE A 544 -14.97 -30.88 17.57
CA ILE A 544 -15.45 -30.99 18.95
C ILE A 544 -14.72 -32.14 19.69
N ALA A 545 -14.50 -33.27 19.03
CA ALA A 545 -13.76 -34.39 19.58
C ALA A 545 -12.33 -34.01 19.95
N GLN A 546 -11.66 -33.26 19.05
CA GLN A 546 -10.32 -32.79 19.30
C GLN A 546 -10.25 -31.79 20.48
N ALA A 547 -11.29 -30.97 20.69
CA ALA A 547 -11.37 -30.07 21.83
C ALA A 547 -11.46 -30.86 23.16
N ILE A 548 -12.30 -31.89 23.21
CA ILE A 548 -12.47 -32.76 24.38
C ILE A 548 -11.18 -33.55 24.65
N LEU A 549 -10.56 -34.13 23.62
CA LEU A 549 -9.30 -34.84 23.73
C LEU A 549 -8.17 -33.97 24.30
N ARG A 550 -7.97 -32.76 23.75
CA ARG A 550 -6.95 -31.84 24.26
C ARG A 550 -7.13 -31.54 25.75
N ARG A 551 -8.36 -31.31 26.19
CA ARG A 551 -8.66 -31.06 27.61
C ARG A 551 -8.38 -32.30 28.49
N ALA A 552 -8.71 -33.50 27.99
CA ALA A 552 -8.45 -34.76 28.68
C ALA A 552 -6.93 -35.02 28.81
N GLU A 553 -6.17 -34.85 27.75
CA GLU A 553 -4.70 -35.02 27.76
C GLU A 553 -4.00 -34.01 28.66
N ALA A 554 -4.51 -32.76 28.76
CA ALA A 554 -3.99 -31.75 29.67
C ALA A 554 -4.28 -32.05 31.14
N ALA A 555 -5.36 -32.79 31.44
CA ALA A 555 -5.71 -33.20 32.79
C ALA A 555 -4.97 -34.48 33.27
N GLY A 556 -4.58 -35.36 32.34
CA GLY A 556 -3.86 -36.56 32.70
C GLY A 556 -3.78 -37.62 31.58
N PRO A 557 -3.26 -38.79 31.85
CA PRO A 557 -3.12 -39.84 30.85
C PRO A 557 -4.47 -40.39 30.41
N VAL A 558 -4.70 -40.42 29.09
CA VAL A 558 -5.91 -40.92 28.46
C VAL A 558 -5.74 -42.43 28.18
N PRO A 559 -6.72 -43.28 28.57
CA PRO A 559 -6.68 -44.71 28.29
C PRO A 559 -6.59 -45.01 26.80
N ARG A 560 -5.69 -45.94 26.42
CA ARG A 560 -5.51 -46.32 25.00
C ARG A 560 -6.35 -47.55 24.62
N GLU A 561 -6.86 -48.29 25.59
CA GLU A 561 -7.66 -49.49 25.37
C GLU A 561 -9.11 -49.10 25.07
N VAL A 562 -9.42 -48.98 23.77
CA VAL A 562 -10.76 -48.64 23.26
C VAL A 562 -11.18 -49.69 22.26
N SER A 563 -12.33 -50.30 22.51
CA SER A 563 -12.94 -51.34 21.66
C SER A 563 -14.41 -50.99 21.35
N ASP A 564 -15.01 -51.69 20.41
CA ASP A 564 -16.41 -51.49 19.97
C ASP A 564 -16.79 -50.01 19.74
N PHE A 565 -15.92 -49.27 19.07
CA PHE A 565 -16.19 -47.86 18.69
C PHE A 565 -17.27 -47.79 17.62
N GLN A 566 -18.31 -47.03 17.87
CA GLN A 566 -19.43 -46.81 16.96
C GLN A 566 -19.67 -45.28 16.80
N SER A 567 -19.64 -44.83 15.57
CA SER A 567 -20.05 -43.46 15.23
C SER A 567 -21.50 -43.43 14.77
N HIS A 568 -22.33 -42.69 15.47
CA HIS A 568 -23.74 -42.47 15.15
C HIS A 568 -23.90 -41.14 14.46
N THR A 569 -23.88 -41.17 13.12
CA THR A 569 -23.88 -39.94 12.30
C THR A 569 -24.98 -38.95 12.74
N GLY A 570 -24.56 -37.73 13.14
CA GLY A 570 -25.45 -36.66 13.61
C GLY A 570 -26.00 -36.85 15.03
N TYR A 571 -25.62 -37.92 15.78
CA TYR A 571 -26.04 -38.14 17.14
C TYR A 571 -24.88 -38.12 18.14
N GLY A 572 -23.72 -38.70 17.80
CA GLY A 572 -22.57 -38.83 18.69
C GLY A 572 -21.77 -40.09 18.47
N VAL A 573 -21.05 -40.51 19.49
CA VAL A 573 -20.17 -41.67 19.48
C VAL A 573 -20.36 -42.55 20.72
N SER A 574 -20.07 -43.85 20.60
CA SER A 574 -20.01 -44.76 21.74
C SER A 574 -18.86 -45.76 21.61
N ALA A 575 -18.27 -46.17 22.73
CA ALA A 575 -17.21 -47.17 22.74
C ALA A 575 -17.14 -47.88 24.10
N LEU A 576 -16.38 -48.97 24.14
CA LEU A 576 -15.99 -49.62 25.36
C LEU A 576 -14.55 -49.22 25.72
N VAL A 577 -14.39 -48.49 26.84
CA VAL A 577 -13.10 -47.98 27.34
C VAL A 577 -12.78 -48.64 28.66
N ALA A 578 -11.69 -49.37 28.74
CA ALA A 578 -11.29 -50.11 29.94
C ALA A 578 -12.46 -50.97 30.56
N GLY A 579 -13.27 -51.59 29.69
CA GLY A 579 -14.39 -52.41 30.09
C GLY A 579 -15.67 -51.65 30.44
N ARG A 580 -15.71 -50.34 30.39
CA ARG A 580 -16.88 -49.50 30.64
C ARG A 580 -17.48 -48.96 29.33
N ARG A 581 -18.81 -49.00 29.20
CA ARG A 581 -19.51 -48.46 28.02
C ARG A 581 -19.62 -46.93 28.19
N VAL A 582 -18.97 -46.21 27.30
CA VAL A 582 -19.01 -44.73 27.27
C VAL A 582 -19.79 -44.28 26.03
N THR A 583 -20.79 -43.45 26.22
CA THR A 583 -21.61 -42.82 25.15
C THR A 583 -21.53 -41.33 25.26
N LEU A 584 -21.19 -40.66 24.17
CA LEU A 584 -21.06 -39.17 24.10
C LEU A 584 -21.79 -38.61 22.89
N GLY A 585 -22.63 -37.59 23.09
CA GLY A 585 -23.37 -37.00 21.98
C GLY A 585 -24.51 -36.09 22.41
N ALA A 586 -25.41 -35.78 21.47
CA ALA A 586 -26.56 -34.92 21.66
C ALA A 586 -27.64 -35.64 22.53
N ASP A 587 -28.61 -34.88 23.02
CA ASP A 587 -29.78 -35.32 23.78
C ASP A 587 -30.53 -36.48 23.10
N ARG A 588 -30.66 -36.42 21.78
CA ARG A 588 -31.29 -37.47 20.95
C ARG A 588 -30.54 -38.80 20.98
N LEU A 589 -29.20 -38.81 21.19
CA LEU A 589 -28.47 -40.07 21.40
C LEU A 589 -28.81 -40.68 22.75
N MET A 590 -28.86 -39.86 23.79
CA MET A 590 -29.21 -40.29 25.14
C MET A 590 -30.62 -40.88 25.20
N THR A 591 -31.58 -40.21 24.56
CA THR A 591 -32.97 -40.67 24.42
C THR A 591 -33.03 -42.02 23.71
N ARG A 592 -32.27 -42.20 22.63
CA ARG A 592 -32.22 -43.46 21.86
C ARG A 592 -31.65 -44.62 22.68
N GLU A 593 -30.66 -44.35 23.49
CA GLU A 593 -30.02 -45.33 24.38
C GLU A 593 -30.79 -45.53 25.70
N GLY A 594 -31.94 -44.85 25.87
CA GLY A 594 -32.78 -44.96 27.05
C GLY A 594 -32.20 -44.33 28.31
N ILE A 595 -31.30 -43.38 28.17
CA ILE A 595 -30.62 -42.66 29.27
C ILE A 595 -31.48 -41.45 29.66
N ASP A 596 -31.90 -41.41 30.94
CA ASP A 596 -32.67 -40.27 31.46
C ASP A 596 -31.75 -39.06 31.70
N LEU A 597 -32.13 -37.92 31.15
CA LEU A 597 -31.39 -36.67 31.29
C LEU A 597 -31.75 -35.87 32.54
N GLY A 598 -32.94 -36.07 33.11
CA GLY A 598 -33.37 -35.37 34.32
C GLY A 598 -33.08 -33.88 34.36
N ASN A 599 -32.37 -33.39 35.38
CA ASN A 599 -31.98 -31.99 35.54
C ASN A 599 -30.93 -31.51 34.49
N ALA A 600 -30.25 -32.44 33.87
CA ALA A 600 -29.22 -32.09 32.86
C ALA A 600 -29.81 -31.39 31.62
N GLN A 601 -31.09 -31.60 31.30
CA GLN A 601 -31.80 -30.88 30.25
C GLN A 601 -31.80 -29.36 30.51
N ARG A 602 -32.04 -28.96 31.78
CA ARG A 602 -32.04 -27.54 32.15
C ARG A 602 -30.63 -26.97 32.05
N ILE A 603 -29.61 -27.68 32.53
CA ILE A 603 -28.19 -27.29 32.47
C ILE A 603 -27.79 -27.10 31.01
N SER A 604 -28.12 -28.04 30.16
CA SER A 604 -27.86 -27.97 28.70
C SER A 604 -28.54 -26.75 28.07
N ALA A 605 -29.80 -26.47 28.42
CA ALA A 605 -30.54 -25.33 27.91
C ALA A 605 -29.92 -23.98 28.34
N ASP A 606 -29.40 -23.90 29.57
CA ASP A 606 -28.74 -22.70 30.08
C ASP A 606 -27.36 -22.49 29.40
N LEU A 607 -26.58 -23.56 29.21
CA LEU A 607 -25.32 -23.51 28.44
C LEU A 607 -25.54 -23.12 26.98
N ALA A 608 -26.62 -23.60 26.36
CA ALA A 608 -26.98 -23.22 25.00
C ALA A 608 -27.37 -21.74 24.86
N LYS A 609 -28.01 -21.16 25.89
CA LYS A 609 -28.29 -19.69 25.92
C LYS A 609 -27.02 -18.85 25.95
N ASP A 610 -25.95 -19.38 26.55
CA ASP A 610 -24.61 -18.74 26.57
C ASP A 610 -23.84 -18.93 25.24
N GLY A 611 -24.48 -19.45 24.20
CA GLY A 611 -23.87 -19.65 22.88
C GLY A 611 -22.95 -20.88 22.80
N LYS A 612 -22.99 -21.77 23.78
CA LYS A 612 -22.15 -22.99 23.84
C LYS A 612 -22.90 -24.17 23.21
N THR A 613 -22.14 -25.18 22.76
CA THR A 613 -22.72 -26.43 22.24
C THR A 613 -22.68 -27.49 23.32
N PRO A 614 -23.84 -27.82 23.95
CA PRO A 614 -23.90 -28.82 24.98
C PRO A 614 -23.92 -30.24 24.40
N LEU A 615 -23.21 -31.16 25.04
CA LEU A 615 -23.17 -32.58 24.79
C LEU A 615 -23.36 -33.32 26.10
N PHE A 616 -23.83 -34.55 26.00
CA PHE A 616 -24.04 -35.42 27.16
C PHE A 616 -23.09 -36.60 27.13
N ALA A 617 -22.49 -36.90 28.25
CA ALA A 617 -21.65 -38.07 28.44
C ALA A 617 -22.34 -39.04 29.39
N ALA A 618 -22.45 -40.32 29.00
CA ALA A 618 -22.97 -41.36 29.82
C ALA A 618 -21.97 -42.51 29.95
N ILE A 619 -21.91 -43.14 31.11
CA ILE A 619 -21.04 -44.27 31.43
C ILE A 619 -21.90 -45.40 32.00
N ASP A 620 -21.79 -46.56 31.39
CA ASP A 620 -22.54 -47.78 31.75
C ASP A 620 -24.07 -47.54 31.82
N GLY A 621 -24.58 -46.74 30.86
CA GLY A 621 -26.01 -46.42 30.72
C GLY A 621 -26.54 -45.38 31.73
N LYS A 622 -25.67 -44.74 32.51
CA LYS A 622 -26.04 -43.66 33.43
C LYS A 622 -25.40 -42.36 32.98
N LEU A 623 -26.15 -41.26 33.07
CA LEU A 623 -25.61 -39.92 32.74
C LEU A 623 -24.47 -39.55 33.71
N ALA A 624 -23.31 -39.24 33.19
CA ALA A 624 -22.08 -38.94 33.93
C ALA A 624 -21.74 -37.43 33.90
N ALA A 625 -21.96 -36.76 32.79
CA ALA A 625 -21.67 -35.32 32.68
C ALA A 625 -22.47 -34.65 31.59
N VAL A 626 -22.65 -33.35 31.73
CA VAL A 626 -22.96 -32.39 30.64
C VAL A 626 -21.68 -31.63 30.28
N ILE A 627 -21.34 -31.63 29.01
CA ILE A 627 -20.11 -31.01 28.48
C ILE A 627 -20.54 -29.85 27.59
N ALA A 628 -19.88 -28.71 27.69
CA ALA A 628 -20.06 -27.66 26.71
C ALA A 628 -18.76 -27.40 25.95
N VAL A 629 -18.92 -27.32 24.66
CA VAL A 629 -17.83 -26.90 23.75
C VAL A 629 -18.20 -25.63 23.08
N ALA A 630 -17.30 -24.65 23.09
CA ALA A 630 -17.45 -23.39 22.40
C ALA A 630 -16.10 -22.92 21.81
N ASP A 631 -16.18 -22.05 20.84
CA ASP A 631 -15.01 -21.35 20.32
C ASP A 631 -14.83 -20.06 21.15
N PRO A 632 -13.83 -19.97 22.05
CA PRO A 632 -13.73 -18.88 22.99
C PRO A 632 -13.38 -17.55 22.31
N ILE A 633 -13.95 -16.47 22.82
CA ILE A 633 -13.66 -15.11 22.40
C ILE A 633 -12.18 -14.82 22.67
N LYS A 634 -11.48 -14.17 21.71
CA LYS A 634 -10.09 -13.73 21.89
C LYS A 634 -10.02 -12.68 23.02
N PRO A 635 -8.99 -12.70 23.89
CA PRO A 635 -8.88 -11.79 25.03
C PRO A 635 -8.97 -10.31 24.66
N GLY A 636 -8.44 -9.90 23.50
CA GLY A 636 -8.45 -8.51 23.03
C GLY A 636 -9.75 -8.07 22.32
N THR A 637 -10.68 -9.00 22.03
CA THR A 637 -11.90 -8.66 21.25
C THR A 637 -12.81 -7.66 21.97
N PRO A 638 -13.13 -7.79 23.29
CA PRO A 638 -13.98 -6.81 23.95
C PRO A 638 -13.42 -5.38 23.93
N GLU A 639 -12.10 -5.23 24.13
CA GLU A 639 -11.42 -3.93 24.04
C GLU A 639 -11.46 -3.37 22.63
N ALA A 640 -11.26 -4.21 21.61
CA ALA A 640 -11.31 -3.79 20.20
C ALA A 640 -12.70 -3.28 19.82
N ILE A 641 -13.79 -3.97 20.24
CA ILE A 641 -15.16 -3.53 19.96
C ILE A 641 -15.44 -2.19 20.66
N ALA A 642 -15.05 -2.05 21.93
CA ALA A 642 -15.22 -0.79 22.67
C ALA A 642 -14.50 0.37 21.96
N ARG A 643 -13.28 0.16 21.46
CA ARG A 643 -12.54 1.17 20.68
C ARG A 643 -13.21 1.53 19.36
N LEU A 644 -13.84 0.58 18.66
CA LEU A 644 -14.61 0.87 17.46
C LEU A 644 -15.80 1.77 17.77
N HIS A 645 -16.50 1.52 18.88
CA HIS A 645 -17.60 2.39 19.35
C HIS A 645 -17.11 3.78 19.75
N ASP A 646 -15.95 3.89 20.41
CA ASP A 646 -15.32 5.19 20.74
C ASP A 646 -15.02 6.02 19.47
N LEU A 647 -14.77 5.36 18.34
CA LEU A 647 -14.60 5.98 17.04
C LEU A 647 -15.95 6.29 16.33
N ASN A 648 -17.08 6.07 17.00
CA ASN A 648 -18.45 6.20 16.46
C ASN A 648 -18.71 5.29 15.24
N LEU A 649 -18.12 4.09 15.23
CA LEU A 649 -18.35 3.08 14.22
C LEU A 649 -19.41 2.10 14.72
N GLU A 650 -20.35 1.76 13.86
CA GLU A 650 -21.30 0.68 14.07
C GLU A 650 -20.57 -0.66 13.86
N VAL A 651 -20.80 -1.63 14.75
CA VAL A 651 -20.18 -2.95 14.65
C VAL A 651 -21.22 -3.99 14.26
N ALA A 652 -20.95 -4.73 13.19
CA ALA A 652 -21.79 -5.84 12.72
C ALA A 652 -21.02 -7.17 12.81
N MET A 653 -21.68 -8.25 13.14
CA MET A 653 -21.14 -9.60 13.06
C MET A 653 -21.82 -10.40 11.95
N ILE A 654 -21.02 -11.07 11.11
CA ILE A 654 -21.50 -11.97 10.07
C ILE A 654 -20.99 -13.38 10.39
N THR A 655 -21.89 -14.36 10.50
CA THR A 655 -21.51 -15.73 10.87
C THR A 655 -22.41 -16.79 10.22
N GLY A 656 -21.87 -17.97 9.97
CA GLY A 656 -22.63 -19.17 9.57
C GLY A 656 -23.35 -19.86 10.72
N ASP A 657 -23.11 -19.46 11.97
CA ASP A 657 -23.73 -20.05 13.14
C ASP A 657 -25.23 -19.83 13.18
N ASN A 658 -25.91 -20.65 13.99
CA ASN A 658 -27.31 -20.40 14.29
C ASN A 658 -27.52 -19.06 15.01
N ARG A 659 -28.70 -18.49 14.83
CA ARG A 659 -29.05 -17.16 15.33
C ARG A 659 -28.89 -17.02 16.85
N GLY A 660 -29.27 -18.04 17.63
CA GLY A 660 -29.18 -17.98 19.10
C GLY A 660 -27.74 -17.86 19.61
N THR A 661 -26.81 -18.66 19.07
CA THR A 661 -25.38 -18.57 19.39
C THR A 661 -24.79 -17.23 18.98
N ALA A 662 -25.16 -16.74 17.80
CA ALA A 662 -24.67 -15.44 17.29
C ALA A 662 -25.16 -14.28 18.18
N GLU A 663 -26.44 -14.25 18.54
CA GLU A 663 -27.03 -13.22 19.40
C GLU A 663 -26.42 -13.24 20.82
N ALA A 664 -26.13 -14.42 21.37
CA ALA A 664 -25.47 -14.55 22.68
C ALA A 664 -24.07 -13.91 22.69
N ILE A 665 -23.26 -14.21 21.67
CA ILE A 665 -21.91 -13.63 21.52
C ILE A 665 -22.01 -12.13 21.28
N ALA A 666 -22.93 -11.69 20.44
CA ALA A 666 -23.14 -10.27 20.14
C ALA A 666 -23.53 -9.48 21.41
N ALA A 667 -24.44 -10.02 22.23
CA ALA A 667 -24.83 -9.41 23.49
C ALA A 667 -23.65 -9.31 24.48
N GLN A 668 -22.79 -10.33 24.54
CA GLN A 668 -21.61 -10.34 25.39
C GLN A 668 -20.58 -9.28 24.96
N LEU A 669 -20.42 -9.06 23.65
CA LEU A 669 -19.45 -8.13 23.07
C LEU A 669 -19.99 -6.72 22.84
N GLY A 670 -21.30 -6.52 22.96
CA GLY A 670 -21.95 -5.24 22.66
C GLY A 670 -22.03 -4.94 21.15
N ILE A 671 -22.13 -5.96 20.29
CA ILE A 671 -22.23 -5.80 18.84
C ILE A 671 -23.61 -5.30 18.44
N ASP A 672 -23.68 -4.30 17.56
CA ASP A 672 -24.94 -3.59 17.22
C ASP A 672 -25.83 -4.37 16.28
N ARG A 673 -25.25 -5.13 15.32
CA ARG A 673 -25.97 -5.90 14.32
C ARG A 673 -25.46 -7.33 14.18
N VAL A 674 -26.37 -8.27 13.97
CA VAL A 674 -26.06 -9.69 13.77
C VAL A 674 -26.68 -10.19 12.48
N VAL A 675 -25.86 -10.75 11.59
CA VAL A 675 -26.29 -11.49 10.40
C VAL A 675 -25.83 -12.93 10.58
N ALA A 676 -26.75 -13.79 11.01
CA ALA A 676 -26.51 -15.20 11.31
C ALA A 676 -26.96 -16.11 10.17
N GLU A 677 -26.55 -17.38 10.22
CA GLU A 677 -26.96 -18.44 9.28
C GLU A 677 -26.53 -18.15 7.82
N VAL A 678 -25.41 -17.44 7.65
CA VAL A 678 -24.88 -17.03 6.34
C VAL A 678 -23.95 -18.13 5.81
N LEU A 679 -24.30 -18.69 4.66
CA LEU A 679 -23.41 -19.61 3.95
C LEU A 679 -22.19 -18.84 3.40
N PRO A 680 -21.04 -19.51 3.17
CA PRO A 680 -19.85 -18.83 2.62
C PRO A 680 -20.12 -17.97 1.40
N ASP A 681 -20.88 -18.49 0.43
CA ASP A 681 -21.27 -17.74 -0.79
C ASP A 681 -22.25 -16.59 -0.52
N GLY A 682 -22.93 -16.59 0.64
CA GLY A 682 -23.89 -15.56 1.05
C GLY A 682 -23.26 -14.36 1.75
N LYS A 683 -21.98 -14.42 2.15
CA LYS A 683 -21.32 -13.32 2.89
C LYS A 683 -21.28 -12.02 2.07
N VAL A 684 -21.04 -12.11 0.78
CA VAL A 684 -21.05 -10.95 -0.14
C VAL A 684 -22.42 -10.27 -0.14
N ALA A 685 -23.51 -11.05 -0.27
CA ALA A 685 -24.87 -10.52 -0.26
C ALA A 685 -25.24 -9.89 1.09
N ALA A 686 -24.78 -10.47 2.20
CA ALA A 686 -24.97 -9.91 3.54
C ALA A 686 -24.26 -8.55 3.69
N ILE A 687 -23.05 -8.39 3.16
CA ILE A 687 -22.34 -7.12 3.15
C ILE A 687 -23.03 -6.09 2.26
N ASP A 688 -23.50 -6.49 1.08
CA ASP A 688 -24.26 -5.61 0.18
C ASP A 688 -25.57 -5.12 0.82
N ASP A 689 -26.23 -5.97 1.60
CA ASP A 689 -27.42 -5.59 2.37
C ASP A 689 -27.11 -4.57 3.47
N LEU A 690 -26.00 -4.73 4.18
CA LEU A 690 -25.53 -3.77 5.17
C LEU A 690 -25.07 -2.45 4.52
N ARG A 691 -24.62 -2.49 3.27
CA ARG A 691 -24.13 -1.35 2.47
C ARG A 691 -25.23 -0.44 1.93
N LYS A 692 -26.52 -0.81 2.06
CA LYS A 692 -27.65 -0.03 1.53
C LYS A 692 -27.62 1.41 2.03
N GLY A 693 -27.73 2.36 1.09
CA GLY A 693 -27.59 3.79 1.34
C GLY A 693 -26.13 4.27 1.15
N ASP A 694 -25.75 5.36 1.83
CA ASP A 694 -24.40 5.94 1.79
C ASP A 694 -23.48 5.35 2.90
N ASN A 695 -23.66 4.05 3.20
CA ASN A 695 -22.93 3.36 4.25
C ASN A 695 -21.68 2.68 3.68
N ARG A 696 -20.50 3.15 4.09
CA ARG A 696 -19.22 2.49 3.76
C ARG A 696 -18.89 1.48 4.84
N ILE A 697 -18.58 0.26 4.42
CA ILE A 697 -18.30 -0.88 5.29
C ILE A 697 -16.85 -1.30 5.15
N ALA A 698 -16.21 -1.63 6.27
CA ALA A 698 -15.01 -2.44 6.32
C ALA A 698 -15.41 -3.85 6.78
N TYR A 699 -15.06 -4.86 6.02
CA TYR A 699 -15.22 -6.25 6.43
C TYR A 699 -13.89 -6.80 6.94
N VAL A 700 -13.92 -7.53 8.04
CA VAL A 700 -12.75 -8.14 8.67
C VAL A 700 -12.98 -9.64 8.81
N GLY A 701 -12.11 -10.43 8.23
CA GLY A 701 -12.09 -11.88 8.31
C GLY A 701 -10.66 -12.41 8.37
N ASP A 702 -10.48 -13.71 8.65
CA ASP A 702 -9.17 -14.35 8.81
C ASP A 702 -8.87 -15.42 7.74
N GLY A 703 -9.81 -15.75 6.88
CA GLY A 703 -9.75 -16.89 6.00
C GLY A 703 -9.89 -16.64 4.51
N ILE A 704 -9.50 -17.64 3.71
CA ILE A 704 -9.68 -17.65 2.26
C ILE A 704 -11.17 -17.55 1.89
N ASN A 705 -12.06 -18.08 2.74
CA ASN A 705 -13.51 -18.01 2.55
C ASN A 705 -14.08 -16.60 2.67
N ASP A 706 -13.33 -15.68 3.29
CA ASP A 706 -13.69 -14.29 3.50
C ASP A 706 -13.15 -13.38 2.37
N ALA A 707 -12.20 -13.85 1.58
CA ALA A 707 -11.57 -13.07 0.53
C ALA A 707 -12.52 -12.53 -0.55
N PRO A 708 -13.63 -13.18 -0.92
CA PRO A 708 -14.63 -12.61 -1.84
C PRO A 708 -15.47 -11.49 -1.24
N ALA A 709 -15.60 -11.45 0.09
CA ALA A 709 -16.43 -10.50 0.84
C ALA A 709 -15.69 -9.20 1.14
#